data_4da060a86fa8e062bbb9b5e93f9eb748
#
_entry.id   4da060a86fa8e062bbb9b5e93f9eb748
#
_cell.length_a   1.000
_cell.length_b   1.000
_cell.length_c   1.000
_cell.angle_alpha   90.00
_cell.angle_beta   90.00
_cell.angle_gamma   90.00
#
_symmetry.space_group_name_H-M   'P 1'
#
loop_
_entity.id
_entity.type
_entity.pdbx_description
1 polymer ?
#
loop_
_entity_poly.entity_id
_entity_poly.type
_entity_poly.pdbx_seq_one_letter_code
_entity_poly.pdbx_strand_id
1 'polypeptide(L)'
;MSRRRICKALAACLVLATLLSAFPAMAAGTEAADSVYRNGNIYTVDEAFSKATALAIKGDRLVYVGGEAGVEAYIGPDTKVVDLGGETVIPGLVEGHMHVAGLGSSLMNLDCFWMPKQAILDLVKAAAEQAKPGEWIQGRGWMNTVWEDTSYPTKEELDAVAPNNPVFLTRACGHMGWANSKAIELAGITPDTPNPQGGEYLKNANGELLGCMTDTAMNPIRELIPELTVEQMQEGLLKAQEQLFSYGLTSAMDAGNSIEVYNEVFVPLYESGELKLRVYGMISHTSAAGETAEYLKSHPIDNENYEPLYNNHLSLRCVKMFADGSLGARSAAMLEPYSDREGHIGDYRYTQEQVNEVVKVAYDAGYQIATHCIGDGANNQMINAYEAAIKANPRDDHRLRIEHFQIVAPADIDRAISLGILPSMQTTHATSDMLVAEDRVGSERIKGAYAWRTILDKGSVIPNGSDAPVELVNPYHGIYAAVTRTNRLGEPKGGWHIEEAMTREEALRSFTNWSAYAEFNEDIKGSLEVGKLADFAVIDRDLMTCPAEYIKDTQVLLTVSRGEEVYRKDASVPTVMWNGLVQSFNNKLVVEPGKIWVPLNDIVNGISAEKRTEGSSVLVTLDGKSVKLPVKTVDGVEYPLI
;
A
#
# COMPACT_ATOMS: atom_id res chain seq x y z
N MET A 1 -60.61 -54.82 21.35
CA MET A 1 -59.20 -54.64 20.91
C MET A 1 -58.44 -53.95 22.03
N SER A 2 -57.40 -54.60 22.62
CA SER A 2 -56.78 -54.13 23.87
C SER A 2 -55.83 -52.95 23.63
N ARG A 3 -55.80 -52.02 24.58
CA ARG A 3 -54.88 -50.82 24.59
C ARG A 3 -53.40 -51.14 24.25
N ARG A 4 -52.96 -52.37 24.48
CA ARG A 4 -51.62 -52.89 24.14
C ARG A 4 -51.35 -53.03 22.62
N ARG A 5 -52.37 -53.20 21.77
CA ARG A 5 -52.19 -53.29 20.31
C ARG A 5 -52.12 -51.92 19.66
N ILE A 6 -52.79 -50.93 20.23
CA ILE A 6 -52.72 -49.52 19.76
C ILE A 6 -51.35 -48.88 20.09
N CYS A 7 -50.80 -49.17 21.27
CA CYS A 7 -49.46 -48.68 21.61
C CYS A 7 -48.33 -49.29 20.77
N LYS A 8 -48.48 -50.58 20.35
CA LYS A 8 -47.47 -51.18 19.46
C LYS A 8 -47.57 -50.66 18.02
N ALA A 9 -48.77 -50.35 17.52
CA ALA A 9 -48.94 -49.71 16.22
C ALA A 9 -48.43 -48.27 16.19
N LEU A 10 -48.66 -47.48 17.24
CA LEU A 10 -48.12 -46.13 17.38
C LEU A 10 -46.59 -46.12 17.53
N ALA A 11 -46.01 -47.07 18.27
CA ALA A 11 -44.54 -47.17 18.38
C ALA A 11 -43.89 -47.62 17.05
N ALA A 12 -44.52 -48.47 16.28
CA ALA A 12 -44.04 -48.90 14.95
C ALA A 12 -44.13 -47.72 13.93
N CYS A 13 -45.20 -46.91 13.98
CA CYS A 13 -45.31 -45.70 13.14
C CYS A 13 -44.31 -44.61 13.52
N LEU A 14 -44.00 -44.44 14.82
CA LEU A 14 -42.97 -43.47 15.25
C LEU A 14 -41.55 -43.92 14.85
N VAL A 15 -41.24 -45.22 14.93
CA VAL A 15 -39.94 -45.75 14.49
C VAL A 15 -39.79 -45.71 12.97
N LEU A 16 -40.90 -45.90 12.21
CA LEU A 16 -40.86 -45.72 10.75
C LEU A 16 -40.74 -44.24 10.34
N ALA A 17 -41.36 -43.33 11.09
CA ALA A 17 -41.24 -41.89 10.84
C ALA A 17 -39.84 -41.36 11.18
N THR A 18 -39.17 -41.90 12.21
CA THR A 18 -37.79 -41.55 12.55
C THR A 18 -36.75 -42.21 11.64
N LEU A 19 -37.07 -43.31 10.98
CA LEU A 19 -36.21 -43.93 9.96
C LEU A 19 -36.38 -43.30 8.57
N LEU A 20 -37.51 -42.61 8.30
CA LEU A 20 -37.67 -41.82 7.07
C LEU A 20 -37.10 -40.41 7.16
N SER A 21 -36.80 -39.88 8.37
CA SER A 21 -36.14 -38.61 8.54
C SER A 21 -34.60 -38.70 8.53
N ALA A 22 -34.04 -39.89 8.31
CA ALA A 22 -32.60 -40.11 8.19
C ALA A 22 -32.13 -40.31 6.73
N PHE A 23 -33.00 -40.09 5.74
CA PHE A 23 -32.51 -39.81 4.40
C PHE A 23 -32.09 -38.35 4.39
N PRO A 24 -30.81 -38.03 4.09
CA PRO A 24 -30.47 -36.66 3.77
C PRO A 24 -31.42 -36.28 2.63
N ALA A 25 -32.15 -35.17 2.81
CA ALA A 25 -32.81 -34.53 1.69
C ALA A 25 -31.76 -34.42 0.60
N MET A 26 -31.95 -35.10 -0.53
CA MET A 26 -31.14 -34.85 -1.71
C MET A 26 -31.30 -33.35 -1.96
N ALA A 27 -30.23 -32.58 -1.67
CA ALA A 27 -30.16 -31.19 -2.04
C ALA A 27 -30.51 -31.13 -3.53
N ALA A 28 -31.44 -30.27 -3.90
CA ALA A 28 -31.61 -29.85 -5.29
C ALA A 28 -30.20 -29.64 -5.84
N GLY A 29 -29.87 -30.31 -6.97
CA GLY A 29 -28.50 -30.52 -7.41
C GLY A 29 -27.66 -29.23 -7.28
N THR A 30 -26.60 -29.30 -6.51
CA THR A 30 -25.66 -28.20 -6.34
C THR A 30 -25.13 -27.88 -7.73
N GLU A 31 -25.25 -26.63 -8.16
CA GLU A 31 -24.69 -26.21 -9.46
C GLU A 31 -23.16 -26.34 -9.42
N ALA A 32 -22.60 -26.93 -10.49
CA ALA A 32 -21.16 -27.11 -10.58
C ALA A 32 -20.45 -25.76 -10.63
N ALA A 33 -19.39 -25.64 -9.86
CA ALA A 33 -18.53 -24.45 -9.82
C ALA A 33 -17.70 -24.34 -11.11
N ASP A 34 -17.28 -23.12 -11.43
CA ASP A 34 -16.33 -22.88 -12.53
C ASP A 34 -14.92 -23.27 -12.09
N SER A 35 -14.56 -22.99 -10.84
CA SER A 35 -13.30 -23.43 -10.26
C SER A 35 -13.44 -23.84 -8.78
N VAL A 36 -12.59 -24.79 -8.39
CA VAL A 36 -12.44 -25.28 -7.02
C VAL A 36 -10.97 -25.21 -6.65
N TYR A 37 -10.68 -24.60 -5.51
CA TYR A 37 -9.37 -24.56 -4.89
C TYR A 37 -9.43 -25.43 -3.63
N ARG A 38 -8.52 -26.37 -3.47
CA ARG A 38 -8.55 -27.38 -2.40
C ARG A 38 -7.17 -27.64 -1.81
N ASN A 39 -7.14 -28.38 -0.68
CA ASN A 39 -5.90 -28.71 0.02
C ASN A 39 -5.11 -27.45 0.41
N GLY A 40 -5.81 -26.41 0.90
CA GLY A 40 -5.23 -25.14 1.35
C GLY A 40 -5.29 -24.96 2.87
N ASN A 41 -4.49 -24.03 3.38
CA ASN A 41 -4.63 -23.47 4.73
C ASN A 41 -5.32 -22.11 4.62
N ILE A 42 -6.65 -22.10 4.63
CA ILE A 42 -7.48 -20.94 4.28
C ILE A 42 -7.93 -20.22 5.54
N TYR A 43 -7.54 -18.96 5.69
CA TYR A 43 -8.07 -18.03 6.70
C TYR A 43 -9.22 -17.23 6.10
N THR A 44 -10.42 -17.42 6.62
CA THR A 44 -11.62 -16.77 6.06
C THR A 44 -11.72 -15.29 6.43
N VAL A 45 -11.13 -14.90 7.54
CA VAL A 45 -11.22 -13.55 8.13
C VAL A 45 -12.68 -13.10 8.35
N ASP A 46 -13.59 -14.07 8.52
CA ASP A 46 -14.93 -13.82 9.02
C ASP A 46 -14.90 -13.33 10.48
N GLU A 47 -16.04 -13.08 11.09
CA GLU A 47 -16.10 -12.59 12.48
C GLU A 47 -15.37 -13.53 13.46
N ALA A 48 -15.50 -14.83 13.26
CA ALA A 48 -14.90 -15.88 14.10
C ALA A 48 -13.43 -16.20 13.75
N PHE A 49 -12.87 -15.59 12.70
CA PHE A 49 -11.54 -15.90 12.16
C PHE A 49 -11.39 -17.41 11.83
N SER A 50 -12.38 -17.94 11.15
CA SER A 50 -12.50 -19.37 10.86
C SER A 50 -11.43 -19.86 9.87
N LYS A 51 -11.23 -21.19 9.85
CA LYS A 51 -10.36 -21.85 8.86
C LYS A 51 -11.16 -22.77 7.95
N ALA A 52 -10.74 -22.82 6.69
CA ALA A 52 -11.22 -23.75 5.68
C ALA A 52 -10.05 -24.45 4.99
N THR A 53 -10.33 -25.48 4.19
CA THR A 53 -9.33 -26.18 3.37
C THR A 53 -9.67 -26.15 1.88
N ALA A 54 -10.90 -25.74 1.54
CA ALA A 54 -11.35 -25.66 0.16
C ALA A 54 -12.35 -24.51 -0.03
N LEU A 55 -12.41 -23.99 -1.25
CA LEU A 55 -13.41 -23.04 -1.72
C LEU A 55 -13.83 -23.35 -3.16
N ALA A 56 -15.07 -22.97 -3.52
CA ALA A 56 -15.58 -23.09 -4.88
C ALA A 56 -16.12 -21.74 -5.37
N ILE A 57 -15.92 -21.47 -6.66
CA ILE A 57 -16.26 -20.21 -7.31
C ILE A 57 -17.23 -20.48 -8.46
N LYS A 58 -18.28 -19.66 -8.53
CA LYS A 58 -19.19 -19.59 -9.67
C LYS A 58 -19.34 -18.14 -10.11
N GLY A 59 -19.00 -17.85 -11.37
CA GLY A 59 -18.88 -16.47 -11.84
C GLY A 59 -17.84 -15.70 -11.01
N ASP A 60 -18.26 -14.60 -10.42
CA ASP A 60 -17.40 -13.77 -9.58
C ASP A 60 -17.55 -14.00 -8.06
N ARG A 61 -18.33 -15.02 -7.65
CA ARG A 61 -18.71 -15.25 -6.26
C ARG A 61 -18.22 -16.59 -5.69
N LEU A 62 -17.94 -16.55 -4.40
CA LEU A 62 -17.74 -17.77 -3.60
C LEU A 62 -19.09 -18.47 -3.42
N VAL A 63 -19.20 -19.73 -3.84
CA VAL A 63 -20.38 -20.57 -3.66
C VAL A 63 -20.18 -21.65 -2.58
N TYR A 64 -18.93 -21.86 -2.18
CA TYR A 64 -18.56 -22.74 -1.07
C TYR A 64 -17.26 -22.26 -0.42
N VAL A 65 -17.21 -22.31 0.91
CA VAL A 65 -16.00 -22.14 1.73
C VAL A 65 -16.11 -23.13 2.87
N GLY A 66 -15.16 -24.07 3.01
CA GLY A 66 -15.24 -25.11 4.03
C GLY A 66 -14.21 -26.22 3.87
N GLY A 67 -14.58 -27.45 4.26
CA GLY A 67 -13.70 -28.62 4.21
C GLY A 67 -13.74 -29.37 2.89
N GLU A 68 -12.74 -30.24 2.65
CA GLU A 68 -12.58 -31.06 1.44
C GLU A 68 -13.83 -31.89 1.08
N ALA A 69 -14.47 -32.50 2.08
CA ALA A 69 -15.62 -33.37 1.82
C ALA A 69 -16.84 -32.61 1.26
N GLY A 70 -17.01 -31.35 1.62
CA GLY A 70 -18.14 -30.54 1.16
C GLY A 70 -17.93 -29.95 -0.24
N VAL A 71 -16.70 -29.67 -0.63
CA VAL A 71 -16.39 -29.07 -1.94
C VAL A 71 -16.63 -30.04 -3.10
N GLU A 72 -16.56 -31.36 -2.86
CA GLU A 72 -16.79 -32.38 -3.88
C GLU A 72 -18.15 -32.24 -4.58
N ALA A 73 -19.17 -31.73 -3.87
CA ALA A 73 -20.49 -31.50 -4.44
C ALA A 73 -20.53 -30.40 -5.52
N TYR A 74 -19.52 -29.59 -5.59
CA TYR A 74 -19.39 -28.49 -6.55
C TYR A 74 -18.51 -28.82 -7.77
N ILE A 75 -17.89 -30.00 -7.80
CA ILE A 75 -17.03 -30.43 -8.89
C ILE A 75 -17.89 -31.11 -10.00
N GLY A 76 -17.94 -30.48 -11.15
CA GLY A 76 -18.55 -31.00 -12.38
C GLY A 76 -17.49 -31.30 -13.46
N PRO A 77 -17.93 -31.78 -14.64
CA PRO A 77 -17.03 -32.17 -15.72
C PRO A 77 -16.13 -31.03 -16.22
N ASP A 78 -16.61 -29.78 -16.17
CA ASP A 78 -15.91 -28.59 -16.67
C ASP A 78 -15.28 -27.75 -15.55
N THR A 79 -15.38 -28.17 -14.30
CA THR A 79 -14.83 -27.47 -13.15
C THR A 79 -13.30 -27.54 -13.15
N LYS A 80 -12.63 -26.38 -13.16
CA LYS A 80 -11.18 -26.29 -12.95
C LYS A 80 -10.84 -26.58 -11.49
N VAL A 81 -10.15 -27.69 -11.21
CA VAL A 81 -9.72 -28.03 -9.85
C VAL A 81 -8.25 -27.68 -9.68
N VAL A 82 -7.95 -26.86 -8.66
CA VAL A 82 -6.61 -26.40 -8.31
C VAL A 82 -6.22 -26.98 -6.95
N ASP A 83 -5.14 -27.74 -6.89
CA ASP A 83 -4.53 -28.20 -5.65
C ASP A 83 -3.59 -27.11 -5.12
N LEU A 84 -3.86 -26.62 -3.91
CA LEU A 84 -3.06 -25.58 -3.26
C LEU A 84 -1.81 -26.13 -2.54
N GLY A 85 -1.69 -27.48 -2.43
CA GLY A 85 -0.49 -28.09 -1.85
C GLY A 85 -0.21 -27.73 -0.39
N GLY A 86 -1.19 -27.25 0.36
CA GLY A 86 -1.04 -26.77 1.75
C GLY A 86 -0.69 -25.29 1.87
N GLU A 87 -0.56 -24.58 0.75
CA GLU A 87 -0.29 -23.14 0.76
C GLU A 87 -1.36 -22.34 1.51
N THR A 88 -0.97 -21.18 2.03
CA THR A 88 -1.88 -20.31 2.79
C THR A 88 -2.70 -19.43 1.84
N VAL A 89 -4.00 -19.36 2.11
CA VAL A 89 -4.95 -18.48 1.42
C VAL A 89 -5.50 -17.46 2.39
N ILE A 90 -5.50 -16.21 1.98
CA ILE A 90 -6.10 -15.07 2.70
C ILE A 90 -7.06 -14.34 1.78
N PRO A 91 -8.05 -13.59 2.31
CA PRO A 91 -8.87 -12.71 1.47
C PRO A 91 -8.00 -11.77 0.64
N GLY A 92 -8.50 -11.37 -0.53
CA GLY A 92 -7.88 -10.31 -1.31
C GLY A 92 -7.66 -9.07 -0.44
N LEU A 93 -6.42 -8.60 -0.39
CA LEU A 93 -6.05 -7.48 0.45
C LEU A 93 -6.66 -6.17 -0.07
N VAL A 94 -6.96 -5.27 0.84
CA VAL A 94 -7.49 -3.93 0.59
C VAL A 94 -6.48 -2.91 1.08
N GLU A 95 -5.96 -2.11 0.20
CA GLU A 95 -5.12 -0.97 0.52
C GLU A 95 -6.01 0.17 1.03
N GLY A 96 -5.95 0.48 2.33
CA GLY A 96 -6.89 1.38 2.99
C GLY A 96 -6.60 2.87 2.77
N HIS A 97 -5.41 3.22 2.28
CA HIS A 97 -5.03 4.60 1.96
C HIS A 97 -3.77 4.61 1.08
N MET A 98 -3.91 5.04 -0.15
CA MET A 98 -2.78 5.27 -1.06
C MET A 98 -3.17 6.29 -2.14
N HIS A 99 -2.20 6.71 -2.94
CA HIS A 99 -2.40 7.51 -4.14
C HIS A 99 -2.17 6.63 -5.37
N VAL A 100 -3.23 6.00 -5.90
CA VAL A 100 -3.11 5.00 -6.99
C VAL A 100 -2.52 5.62 -8.25
N ALA A 101 -3.04 6.78 -8.68
CA ALA A 101 -2.49 7.53 -9.81
C ALA A 101 -1.07 8.03 -9.53
N GLY A 102 -0.78 8.41 -8.27
CA GLY A 102 0.56 8.79 -7.81
C GLY A 102 1.55 7.65 -7.89
N LEU A 103 1.17 6.44 -7.48
CA LEU A 103 1.97 5.23 -7.66
C LEU A 103 2.22 4.98 -9.15
N GLY A 104 1.18 5.04 -9.99
CA GLY A 104 1.29 4.90 -11.44
C GLY A 104 2.32 5.87 -12.02
N SER A 105 2.21 7.14 -11.66
CA SER A 105 3.16 8.18 -12.08
C SER A 105 4.60 7.88 -11.61
N SER A 106 4.77 7.38 -10.39
CA SER A 106 6.09 7.02 -9.87
C SER A 106 6.72 5.86 -10.61
N LEU A 107 5.91 4.90 -11.07
CA LEU A 107 6.35 3.72 -11.84
C LEU A 107 6.72 4.05 -13.31
N MET A 108 6.34 5.24 -13.79
CA MET A 108 6.79 5.76 -15.09
C MET A 108 8.19 6.36 -15.02
N ASN A 109 8.69 6.64 -13.83
CA ASN A 109 10.03 7.19 -13.60
C ASN A 109 11.07 6.08 -13.41
N LEU A 110 12.35 6.41 -13.66
CA LEU A 110 13.45 5.50 -13.40
C LEU A 110 13.59 5.22 -11.90
N ASP A 111 13.54 3.96 -11.52
CA ASP A 111 13.83 3.54 -10.15
C ASP A 111 15.36 3.45 -9.96
N CYS A 112 15.88 4.37 -9.14
CA CYS A 112 17.30 4.48 -8.84
C CYS A 112 17.64 4.03 -7.40
N PHE A 113 16.68 3.44 -6.68
CA PHE A 113 16.89 3.05 -5.28
C PHE A 113 17.94 1.96 -5.14
N TRP A 114 18.89 2.19 -4.25
CA TRP A 114 19.99 1.27 -3.91
C TRP A 114 20.94 0.90 -5.07
N MET A 115 20.85 1.63 -6.20
CA MET A 115 21.71 1.37 -7.36
C MET A 115 23.06 2.06 -7.22
N PRO A 116 24.16 1.41 -7.70
CA PRO A 116 25.43 2.06 -7.90
C PRO A 116 25.31 3.14 -8.98
N LYS A 117 26.11 4.20 -8.88
CA LYS A 117 26.07 5.35 -9.81
C LYS A 117 26.10 4.93 -11.28
N GLN A 118 26.98 3.98 -11.64
CA GLN A 118 27.08 3.50 -13.03
C GLN A 118 25.80 2.84 -13.54
N ALA A 119 25.12 2.04 -12.71
CA ALA A 119 23.85 1.42 -13.09
C ALA A 119 22.75 2.48 -13.33
N ILE A 120 22.72 3.56 -12.54
CA ILE A 120 21.81 4.70 -12.77
C ILE A 120 22.11 5.36 -14.10
N LEU A 121 23.39 5.60 -14.43
CA LEU A 121 23.79 6.18 -15.72
C LEU A 121 23.42 5.26 -16.88
N ASP A 122 23.53 3.95 -16.72
CA ASP A 122 23.13 2.97 -17.74
C ASP A 122 21.59 2.97 -17.94
N LEU A 123 20.80 3.11 -16.87
CA LEU A 123 19.35 3.29 -16.96
C LEU A 123 18.97 4.58 -17.69
N VAL A 124 19.60 5.70 -17.32
CA VAL A 124 19.37 6.99 -17.99
C VAL A 124 19.73 6.89 -19.48
N LYS A 125 20.83 6.22 -19.82
CA LYS A 125 21.23 5.99 -21.21
C LYS A 125 20.17 5.19 -21.97
N ALA A 126 19.71 4.08 -21.40
CA ALA A 126 18.68 3.25 -22.02
C ALA A 126 17.36 4.01 -22.23
N ALA A 127 16.98 4.85 -21.27
CA ALA A 127 15.82 5.73 -21.40
C ALA A 127 16.04 6.78 -22.50
N ALA A 128 17.23 7.41 -22.57
CA ALA A 128 17.54 8.41 -23.59
C ALA A 128 17.56 7.85 -25.01
N GLU A 129 17.94 6.57 -25.18
CA GLU A 129 17.91 5.86 -26.47
C GLU A 129 16.48 5.62 -26.99
N GLN A 130 15.48 5.57 -26.08
CA GLN A 130 14.07 5.38 -26.43
C GLN A 130 13.30 6.70 -26.52
N ALA A 131 13.72 7.70 -25.76
CA ALA A 131 13.06 9.00 -25.67
C ALA A 131 13.29 9.85 -26.94
N LYS A 132 12.31 10.68 -27.30
CA LYS A 132 12.50 11.68 -28.35
C LYS A 132 13.42 12.81 -27.86
N PRO A 133 14.22 13.42 -28.74
CA PRO A 133 15.04 14.57 -28.34
C PRO A 133 14.21 15.68 -27.67
N GLY A 134 14.63 16.13 -26.51
CA GLY A 134 13.93 17.13 -25.70
C GLY A 134 12.88 16.57 -24.73
N GLU A 135 12.55 15.29 -24.82
CA GLU A 135 11.70 14.62 -23.84
C GLU A 135 12.42 14.49 -22.49
N TRP A 136 11.70 14.75 -21.39
CA TRP A 136 12.26 14.68 -20.04
C TRP A 136 12.49 13.25 -19.59
N ILE A 137 13.64 13.01 -18.98
CA ILE A 137 13.95 11.75 -18.30
C ILE A 137 13.98 12.02 -16.80
N GLN A 138 13.10 11.34 -16.10
CA GLN A 138 12.92 11.50 -14.66
C GLN A 138 13.25 10.19 -13.93
N GLY A 139 13.70 10.32 -12.68
CA GLY A 139 13.96 9.19 -11.81
C GLY A 139 14.01 9.59 -10.35
N ARG A 140 13.96 8.60 -9.46
CA ARG A 140 14.04 8.81 -8.03
C ARG A 140 14.82 7.67 -7.36
N GLY A 141 15.50 7.99 -6.27
CA GLY A 141 16.07 6.98 -5.40
C GLY A 141 17.59 6.95 -5.35
N TRP A 142 18.30 7.75 -6.16
CA TRP A 142 19.76 7.78 -6.08
C TRP A 142 20.24 8.22 -4.69
N MET A 143 21.37 7.65 -4.25
CA MET A 143 21.89 7.88 -2.91
C MET A 143 23.42 7.74 -2.91
N ASN A 144 24.12 8.86 -3.02
CA ASN A 144 25.59 8.88 -3.07
C ASN A 144 26.26 8.24 -1.84
N THR A 145 25.60 8.23 -0.69
CA THR A 145 26.15 7.65 0.54
C THR A 145 26.33 6.13 0.51
N VAL A 146 25.72 5.45 -0.47
CA VAL A 146 25.91 3.99 -0.69
C VAL A 146 26.85 3.70 -1.84
N TRP A 147 27.40 4.71 -2.49
CA TRP A 147 28.36 4.55 -3.59
C TRP A 147 29.79 4.40 -3.07
N GLU A 148 30.66 3.80 -3.88
CA GLU A 148 32.09 3.66 -3.58
C GLU A 148 32.76 5.03 -3.43
N ASP A 149 32.40 5.98 -4.33
CA ASP A 149 32.72 7.41 -4.22
C ASP A 149 31.47 8.14 -3.69
N THR A 150 31.51 8.58 -2.43
CA THR A 150 30.41 9.28 -1.76
C THR A 150 30.26 10.74 -2.16
N SER A 151 31.09 11.25 -3.09
CA SER A 151 30.94 12.60 -3.61
C SER A 151 29.58 12.81 -4.31
N TYR A 152 29.14 14.07 -4.38
CA TYR A 152 27.95 14.38 -5.17
C TYR A 152 28.21 14.13 -6.66
N PRO A 153 27.23 13.59 -7.38
CA PRO A 153 27.35 13.37 -8.83
C PRO A 153 27.34 14.72 -9.57
N THR A 154 27.81 14.69 -10.82
CA THR A 154 27.94 15.90 -11.63
C THR A 154 27.00 15.90 -12.82
N LYS A 155 26.68 17.09 -13.36
CA LYS A 155 25.86 17.24 -14.57
C LYS A 155 26.52 16.60 -15.79
N GLU A 156 27.85 16.63 -15.88
CA GLU A 156 28.62 16.07 -16.98
C GLU A 156 28.46 14.54 -17.10
N GLU A 157 28.26 13.83 -15.97
CA GLU A 157 28.01 12.39 -15.98
C GLU A 157 26.67 12.06 -16.67
N LEU A 158 25.63 12.87 -16.44
CA LEU A 158 24.34 12.74 -17.11
C LEU A 158 24.41 13.23 -18.57
N ASP A 159 25.14 14.32 -18.85
CA ASP A 159 25.34 14.85 -20.20
C ASP A 159 25.94 13.80 -21.12
N ALA A 160 26.88 12.99 -20.60
CA ALA A 160 27.55 11.94 -21.38
C ALA A 160 26.59 10.82 -21.83
N VAL A 161 25.53 10.54 -21.09
CA VAL A 161 24.57 9.44 -21.37
C VAL A 161 23.24 9.94 -21.96
N ALA A 162 22.87 11.20 -21.74
CA ALA A 162 21.63 11.80 -22.26
C ALA A 162 21.85 13.21 -22.82
N PRO A 163 22.65 13.38 -23.89
CA PRO A 163 23.03 14.71 -24.40
C PRO A 163 21.86 15.48 -25.03
N ASN A 164 20.81 14.79 -25.46
CA ASN A 164 19.68 15.38 -26.19
C ASN A 164 18.42 15.57 -25.33
N ASN A 165 18.41 15.05 -24.13
CA ASN A 165 17.24 15.00 -23.26
C ASN A 165 17.52 15.72 -21.94
N PRO A 166 16.62 16.56 -21.43
CA PRO A 166 16.73 17.06 -20.06
C PRO A 166 16.53 15.90 -19.07
N VAL A 167 17.42 15.79 -18.08
CA VAL A 167 17.40 14.75 -17.06
C VAL A 167 17.27 15.39 -15.69
N PHE A 168 16.37 14.88 -14.87
CA PHE A 168 16.23 15.27 -13.47
C PHE A 168 15.95 14.05 -12.59
N LEU A 169 16.91 13.70 -11.75
CA LEU A 169 16.82 12.57 -10.83
C LEU A 169 16.70 13.06 -9.39
N THR A 170 15.64 12.69 -8.69
CA THR A 170 15.45 13.06 -7.28
C THR A 170 16.15 12.05 -6.37
N ARG A 171 16.92 12.54 -5.39
CA ARG A 171 17.57 11.71 -4.38
C ARG A 171 16.53 10.99 -3.51
N ALA A 172 16.89 9.84 -2.94
CA ALA A 172 16.02 9.01 -2.10
C ALA A 172 15.29 9.80 -1.00
N CYS A 173 15.97 10.74 -0.36
CA CYS A 173 15.38 11.61 0.68
C CYS A 173 14.36 12.65 0.15
N GLY A 174 14.25 12.85 -1.17
CA GLY A 174 13.36 13.85 -1.76
C GLY A 174 13.86 15.30 -1.71
N HIS A 175 14.92 15.59 -0.94
CA HIS A 175 15.43 16.93 -0.68
C HIS A 175 16.60 17.37 -1.58
N MET A 176 16.98 16.56 -2.56
CA MET A 176 18.05 16.90 -3.51
C MET A 176 17.73 16.38 -4.91
N GLY A 177 18.02 17.16 -5.93
CA GLY A 177 17.93 16.81 -7.33
C GLY A 177 19.31 16.72 -7.98
N TRP A 178 19.47 15.83 -8.97
CA TRP A 178 20.62 15.71 -9.85
C TRP A 178 20.14 15.95 -11.29
N ALA A 179 20.57 17.05 -11.89
CA ALA A 179 20.17 17.52 -13.20
C ALA A 179 21.35 17.55 -14.16
N ASN A 180 21.09 17.28 -15.44
CA ASN A 180 22.06 17.49 -16.49
C ASN A 180 22.10 18.96 -16.96
N SER A 181 23.10 19.30 -17.80
CA SER A 181 23.26 20.68 -18.32
C SER A 181 22.04 21.15 -19.08
N LYS A 182 21.36 20.28 -19.83
CA LYS A 182 20.17 20.62 -20.60
C LYS A 182 18.98 21.02 -19.73
N ALA A 183 18.73 20.31 -18.64
CA ALA A 183 17.70 20.68 -17.66
C ALA A 183 18.00 22.00 -16.96
N ILE A 184 19.27 22.23 -16.59
CA ILE A 184 19.75 23.46 -15.96
C ILE A 184 19.61 24.66 -16.90
N GLU A 185 19.97 24.48 -18.19
CA GLU A 185 19.84 25.51 -19.23
C GLU A 185 18.38 25.90 -19.47
N LEU A 186 17.48 24.90 -19.59
CA LEU A 186 16.05 25.15 -19.75
C LEU A 186 15.45 25.93 -18.57
N ALA A 187 15.93 25.68 -17.35
CA ALA A 187 15.50 26.38 -16.14
C ALA A 187 16.14 27.78 -16.00
N GLY A 188 17.02 28.20 -16.94
CA GLY A 188 17.70 29.48 -16.89
C GLY A 188 18.66 29.65 -15.70
N ILE A 189 19.09 28.53 -15.10
CA ILE A 189 19.99 28.51 -13.94
C ILE A 189 21.42 28.66 -14.45
N THR A 190 22.12 29.65 -13.89
CA THR A 190 23.53 29.97 -14.22
C THR A 190 24.39 29.94 -12.96
N PRO A 191 25.72 29.94 -13.08
CA PRO A 191 26.58 30.08 -11.91
C PRO A 191 26.34 31.36 -11.09
N ASP A 192 25.79 32.40 -11.70
CA ASP A 192 25.46 33.69 -11.03
C ASP A 192 24.05 33.70 -10.43
N THR A 193 23.22 32.67 -10.67
CA THR A 193 21.88 32.57 -10.10
C THR A 193 21.99 32.48 -8.57
N PRO A 194 21.32 33.38 -7.81
CA PRO A 194 21.38 33.37 -6.36
C PRO A 194 20.61 32.14 -5.81
N ASN A 195 21.08 31.62 -4.69
CA ASN A 195 20.35 30.59 -3.99
C ASN A 195 18.99 31.12 -3.52
N PRO A 196 17.87 30.38 -3.76
CA PRO A 196 16.57 30.77 -3.22
C PRO A 196 16.52 30.55 -1.71
N GLN A 197 15.56 31.20 -1.05
CA GLN A 197 15.36 30.98 0.38
C GLN A 197 14.96 29.50 0.59
N GLY A 198 15.70 28.76 1.39
CA GLY A 198 15.44 27.35 1.71
C GLY A 198 15.95 26.36 0.66
N GLY A 199 16.88 26.76 -0.23
CA GLY A 199 17.51 25.86 -1.19
C GLY A 199 18.87 26.35 -1.66
N GLU A 200 19.66 25.45 -2.26
CA GLU A 200 21.02 25.76 -2.71
C GLU A 200 21.32 25.08 -4.06
N TYR A 201 21.97 25.84 -4.98
CA TYR A 201 22.62 25.29 -6.16
C TYR A 201 24.06 24.94 -5.82
N LEU A 202 24.40 23.64 -5.79
CA LEU A 202 25.74 23.19 -5.44
C LEU A 202 26.75 23.55 -6.54
N LYS A 203 27.90 24.05 -6.15
CA LYS A 203 28.99 24.46 -7.04
C LYS A 203 30.28 23.71 -6.69
N ASN A 204 31.13 23.49 -7.70
CA ASN A 204 32.46 22.97 -7.50
C ASN A 204 33.42 24.06 -6.96
N ALA A 205 34.66 23.69 -6.70
CA ALA A 205 35.70 24.63 -6.18
C ALA A 205 35.98 25.82 -7.11
N ASN A 206 35.64 25.72 -8.39
CA ASN A 206 35.79 26.78 -9.38
C ASN A 206 34.57 27.72 -9.47
N GLY A 207 33.51 27.44 -8.70
CA GLY A 207 32.26 28.21 -8.75
C GLY A 207 31.30 27.78 -9.87
N GLU A 208 31.56 26.68 -10.59
CA GLU A 208 30.70 26.13 -11.63
C GLU A 208 29.60 25.25 -11.01
N LEU A 209 28.40 25.26 -11.62
CA LEU A 209 27.29 24.40 -11.18
C LEU A 209 27.66 22.92 -11.29
N LEU A 210 27.52 22.21 -10.19
CA LEU A 210 27.80 20.77 -10.12
C LEU A 210 26.70 19.93 -10.80
N GLY A 211 25.46 20.43 -10.81
CA GLY A 211 24.29 19.71 -11.29
C GLY A 211 23.37 19.25 -10.16
N CYS A 212 23.85 19.30 -8.93
CA CYS A 212 23.04 19.03 -7.75
C CYS A 212 22.43 20.30 -7.15
N MET A 213 21.20 20.17 -6.64
CA MET A 213 20.47 21.28 -5.99
C MET A 213 19.57 20.76 -4.89
N THR A 214 19.31 21.59 -3.88
CA THR A 214 18.51 21.18 -2.72
C THR A 214 17.19 21.94 -2.63
N ASP A 215 16.18 21.29 -2.06
CA ASP A 215 14.89 21.82 -1.62
C ASP A 215 14.26 22.80 -2.63
N THR A 216 14.04 24.07 -2.28
CA THR A 216 13.40 25.06 -3.16
C THR A 216 14.20 25.38 -4.41
N ALA A 217 15.51 25.10 -4.44
CA ALA A 217 16.32 25.26 -5.65
C ALA A 217 15.97 24.26 -6.76
N MET A 218 15.23 23.20 -6.45
CA MET A 218 14.70 22.25 -7.45
C MET A 218 13.48 22.77 -8.20
N ASN A 219 12.75 23.76 -7.64
CA ASN A 219 11.47 24.20 -8.18
C ASN A 219 11.55 24.72 -9.63
N PRO A 220 12.56 25.54 -10.02
CA PRO A 220 12.64 26.03 -11.39
C PRO A 220 12.77 24.92 -12.45
N ILE A 221 13.35 23.75 -12.09
CA ILE A 221 13.38 22.59 -12.97
C ILE A 221 12.05 21.83 -12.91
N ARG A 222 11.52 21.59 -11.72
CA ARG A 222 10.26 20.85 -11.53
C ARG A 222 9.09 21.49 -12.25
N GLU A 223 9.02 22.83 -12.27
CA GLU A 223 7.97 23.59 -12.96
C GLU A 223 8.05 23.49 -14.49
N LEU A 224 9.18 23.07 -15.05
CA LEU A 224 9.35 22.84 -16.48
C LEU A 224 9.06 21.41 -16.92
N ILE A 225 9.00 20.48 -15.98
CA ILE A 225 8.65 19.08 -16.28
C ILE A 225 7.18 19.06 -16.67
N PRO A 226 6.83 18.59 -17.89
CA PRO A 226 5.45 18.52 -18.32
C PRO A 226 4.65 17.60 -17.41
N GLU A 227 3.41 17.96 -17.14
CA GLU A 227 2.46 17.03 -16.54
C GLU A 227 2.27 15.81 -17.47
N LEU A 228 1.96 14.67 -16.89
CA LEU A 228 1.68 13.47 -17.64
C LEU A 228 0.41 13.67 -18.49
N THR A 229 0.43 13.19 -19.72
CA THR A 229 -0.79 13.13 -20.55
C THR A 229 -1.76 12.10 -19.97
N VAL A 230 -3.03 12.16 -20.38
CA VAL A 230 -4.05 11.18 -19.97
C VAL A 230 -3.59 9.75 -20.31
N GLU A 231 -3.03 9.54 -21.50
CA GLU A 231 -2.52 8.24 -21.95
C GLU A 231 -1.35 7.75 -21.07
N GLN A 232 -0.45 8.63 -20.66
CA GLN A 232 0.64 8.29 -19.75
C GLN A 232 0.13 7.98 -18.35
N MET A 233 -0.87 8.72 -17.85
CA MET A 233 -1.51 8.41 -16.57
C MET A 233 -2.23 7.06 -16.62
N GLN A 234 -2.90 6.74 -17.73
CA GLN A 234 -3.54 5.44 -17.95
C GLN A 234 -2.52 4.30 -17.97
N GLU A 235 -1.40 4.45 -18.70
CA GLU A 235 -0.32 3.47 -18.69
C GLU A 235 0.26 3.28 -17.27
N GLY A 236 0.51 4.37 -16.56
CA GLY A 236 0.97 4.34 -15.16
C GLY A 236 -0.01 3.60 -14.24
N LEU A 237 -1.31 3.86 -14.40
CA LEU A 237 -2.36 3.21 -13.63
C LEU A 237 -2.41 1.68 -13.86
N LEU A 238 -2.21 1.23 -15.09
CA LEU A 238 -2.12 -0.20 -15.40
C LEU A 238 -0.86 -0.84 -14.78
N LYS A 239 0.27 -0.15 -14.78
CA LYS A 239 1.48 -0.61 -14.06
C LYS A 239 1.26 -0.68 -12.56
N ALA A 240 0.56 0.31 -11.98
CA ALA A 240 0.18 0.28 -10.57
C ALA A 240 -0.71 -0.94 -10.25
N GLN A 241 -1.70 -1.23 -11.08
CA GLN A 241 -2.54 -2.42 -10.96
C GLN A 241 -1.71 -3.72 -10.95
N GLU A 242 -0.78 -3.88 -11.89
CA GLU A 242 0.10 -5.06 -11.96
C GLU A 242 0.90 -5.23 -10.66
N GLN A 243 1.47 -4.13 -10.14
CA GLN A 243 2.21 -4.16 -8.89
C GLN A 243 1.31 -4.51 -7.71
N LEU A 244 0.13 -3.93 -7.61
CA LEU A 244 -0.83 -4.20 -6.54
C LEU A 244 -1.27 -5.66 -6.55
N PHE A 245 -1.60 -6.21 -7.71
CA PHE A 245 -1.95 -7.62 -7.84
C PHE A 245 -0.79 -8.55 -7.47
N SER A 246 0.46 -8.16 -7.74
CA SER A 246 1.63 -8.95 -7.34
C SER A 246 1.82 -9.05 -5.83
N TYR A 247 1.18 -8.16 -5.06
CA TYR A 247 1.14 -8.18 -3.60
C TYR A 247 -0.17 -8.72 -3.02
N GLY A 248 -1.09 -9.22 -3.84
CA GLY A 248 -2.37 -9.75 -3.37
C GLY A 248 -3.43 -8.69 -3.06
N LEU A 249 -3.16 -7.43 -3.39
CA LEU A 249 -4.10 -6.32 -3.24
C LEU A 249 -5.10 -6.35 -4.40
N THR A 250 -6.38 -6.55 -4.10
CA THR A 250 -7.47 -6.60 -5.10
C THR A 250 -8.29 -5.31 -5.13
N SER A 251 -8.05 -4.44 -4.15
CA SER A 251 -8.79 -3.19 -3.96
C SER A 251 -7.90 -2.14 -3.31
N ALA A 252 -8.12 -0.87 -3.66
CA ALA A 252 -7.41 0.27 -3.09
C ALA A 252 -8.35 1.46 -2.86
N MET A 253 -8.14 2.17 -1.74
CA MET A 253 -8.74 3.46 -1.47
C MET A 253 -7.78 4.55 -1.96
N ASP A 254 -8.19 5.25 -3.02
CA ASP A 254 -7.39 6.26 -3.71
C ASP A 254 -7.57 7.63 -3.06
N ALA A 255 -6.54 8.10 -2.37
CA ALA A 255 -6.56 9.23 -1.45
C ALA A 255 -6.43 10.60 -2.13
N GLY A 256 -7.29 10.87 -3.08
CA GLY A 256 -7.52 12.20 -3.59
C GLY A 256 -7.04 12.46 -5.02
N ASN A 257 -7.96 12.37 -5.95
CA ASN A 257 -7.84 12.91 -7.29
C ASN A 257 -9.00 13.88 -7.56
N SER A 258 -8.87 14.71 -8.59
CA SER A 258 -10.00 15.50 -9.07
C SER A 258 -11.02 14.59 -9.76
N ILE A 259 -12.25 15.07 -9.91
CA ILE A 259 -13.29 14.31 -10.63
C ILE A 259 -12.92 14.13 -12.11
N GLU A 260 -12.19 15.07 -12.67
CA GLU A 260 -11.70 15.02 -14.06
C GLU A 260 -10.73 13.85 -14.23
N VAL A 261 -9.80 13.64 -13.29
CA VAL A 261 -8.87 12.49 -13.33
C VAL A 261 -9.63 11.17 -13.26
N TYR A 262 -10.65 11.05 -12.41
CA TYR A 262 -11.48 9.83 -12.41
C TYR A 262 -12.18 9.63 -13.76
N ASN A 263 -12.74 10.67 -14.34
CA ASN A 263 -13.49 10.59 -15.58
C ASN A 263 -12.60 10.35 -16.81
N GLU A 264 -11.41 10.95 -16.87
CA GLU A 264 -10.55 10.91 -18.06
C GLU A 264 -9.52 9.78 -18.02
N VAL A 265 -9.10 9.35 -16.81
CA VAL A 265 -8.07 8.33 -16.67
C VAL A 265 -8.66 6.98 -16.26
N PHE A 266 -9.45 6.92 -15.18
CA PHE A 266 -9.96 5.66 -14.65
C PHE A 266 -11.13 5.10 -15.45
N VAL A 267 -12.12 5.93 -15.76
CA VAL A 267 -13.37 5.51 -16.43
C VAL A 267 -13.10 4.82 -17.77
N PRO A 268 -12.30 5.38 -18.70
CA PRO A 268 -12.03 4.72 -19.98
C PRO A 268 -11.39 3.34 -19.84
N LEU A 269 -10.53 3.14 -18.83
CA LEU A 269 -9.89 1.85 -18.56
C LEU A 269 -10.87 0.82 -17.96
N TYR A 270 -11.88 1.27 -17.21
CA TYR A 270 -12.98 0.38 -16.80
C TYR A 270 -13.91 0.04 -17.95
N GLU A 271 -14.21 0.99 -18.83
CA GLU A 271 -15.03 0.76 -20.02
C GLU A 271 -14.36 -0.19 -21.02
N SER A 272 -13.04 -0.11 -21.18
CA SER A 272 -12.28 -1.06 -22.00
C SER A 272 -12.10 -2.43 -21.33
N GLY A 273 -12.28 -2.52 -20.00
CA GLY A 273 -12.04 -3.73 -19.20
C GLY A 273 -10.57 -3.99 -18.89
N GLU A 274 -9.68 -3.03 -19.15
CA GLU A 274 -8.24 -3.16 -18.85
C GLU A 274 -7.96 -2.95 -17.36
N LEU A 275 -8.67 -2.03 -16.69
CA LEU A 275 -8.55 -1.83 -15.25
C LEU A 275 -9.48 -2.78 -14.50
N LYS A 276 -8.89 -3.73 -13.78
CA LYS A 276 -9.58 -4.75 -12.97
C LYS A 276 -9.43 -4.51 -11.46
N LEU A 277 -8.53 -3.61 -11.06
CA LEU A 277 -8.39 -3.20 -9.67
C LEU A 277 -9.66 -2.48 -9.21
N ARG A 278 -10.19 -2.84 -8.05
CA ARG A 278 -11.28 -2.06 -7.45
C ARG A 278 -10.72 -0.81 -6.78
N VAL A 279 -11.33 0.33 -7.07
CA VAL A 279 -10.92 1.62 -6.53
C VAL A 279 -12.09 2.28 -5.79
N TYR A 280 -11.86 2.58 -4.53
CA TYR A 280 -12.68 3.50 -3.75
C TYR A 280 -12.05 4.90 -3.84
N GLY A 281 -12.54 5.69 -4.81
CA GLY A 281 -12.00 7.01 -5.10
C GLY A 281 -12.50 8.06 -4.12
N MET A 282 -11.57 8.87 -3.62
CA MET A 282 -11.84 10.01 -2.77
C MET A 282 -11.64 11.29 -3.58
N ILE A 283 -12.72 12.03 -3.86
CA ILE A 283 -12.66 13.25 -4.67
C ILE A 283 -11.98 14.36 -3.85
N SER A 284 -10.96 15.00 -4.40
CA SER A 284 -10.26 16.12 -3.75
C SER A 284 -11.23 17.27 -3.48
N HIS A 285 -11.37 17.67 -2.20
CA HIS A 285 -12.29 18.71 -1.74
C HIS A 285 -11.61 19.65 -0.76
N THR A 286 -11.35 20.88 -1.17
CA THR A 286 -10.53 21.83 -0.41
C THR A 286 -11.25 23.14 -0.09
N SER A 287 -12.47 23.35 -0.58
CA SER A 287 -13.20 24.60 -0.44
C SER A 287 -14.71 24.39 -0.38
N ALA A 288 -15.42 25.19 0.39
CA ALA A 288 -16.88 25.21 0.41
C ALA A 288 -17.52 25.82 -0.85
N ALA A 289 -16.70 26.37 -1.76
CA ALA A 289 -17.11 26.97 -3.02
C ALA A 289 -16.21 26.44 -4.16
N GLY A 290 -16.61 26.70 -5.41
CA GLY A 290 -15.88 26.27 -6.61
C GLY A 290 -16.41 24.96 -7.21
N GLU A 291 -15.74 24.47 -8.23
CA GLU A 291 -16.22 23.38 -9.10
C GLU A 291 -16.53 22.09 -8.32
N THR A 292 -15.62 21.63 -7.47
CA THR A 292 -15.85 20.42 -6.66
C THR A 292 -17.05 20.60 -5.74
N ALA A 293 -17.19 21.73 -5.04
CA ALA A 293 -18.32 21.97 -4.17
C ALA A 293 -19.67 21.97 -4.92
N GLU A 294 -19.72 22.54 -6.12
CA GLU A 294 -20.91 22.52 -6.99
C GLU A 294 -21.17 21.11 -7.54
N TYR A 295 -20.12 20.36 -7.89
CA TYR A 295 -20.25 18.95 -8.27
C TYR A 295 -20.90 18.11 -7.16
N LEU A 296 -20.40 18.20 -5.92
CA LEU A 296 -20.94 17.45 -4.79
C LEU A 296 -22.42 17.78 -4.53
N LYS A 297 -22.81 19.06 -4.60
CA LYS A 297 -24.20 19.50 -4.43
C LYS A 297 -25.13 19.00 -5.53
N SER A 298 -24.64 18.91 -6.76
CA SER A 298 -25.41 18.45 -7.93
C SER A 298 -25.44 16.92 -8.08
N HIS A 299 -24.55 16.20 -7.39
CA HIS A 299 -24.45 14.74 -7.39
C HIS A 299 -24.49 14.19 -5.95
N PRO A 300 -25.58 14.41 -5.20
CA PRO A 300 -25.68 13.93 -3.82
C PRO A 300 -25.69 12.40 -3.78
N ILE A 301 -25.08 11.85 -2.73
CA ILE A 301 -25.03 10.40 -2.52
C ILE A 301 -26.28 9.96 -1.76
N ASP A 302 -27.04 9.04 -2.34
CA ASP A 302 -28.07 8.26 -1.65
C ASP A 302 -27.38 7.04 -0.99
N ASN A 303 -27.10 7.17 0.32
CA ASN A 303 -26.36 6.14 1.03
C ASN A 303 -27.11 4.81 1.20
N GLU A 304 -28.45 4.81 1.10
CA GLU A 304 -29.28 3.61 1.21
C GLU A 304 -29.29 2.81 -0.11
N ASN A 305 -29.18 3.50 -1.24
CA ASN A 305 -29.28 2.90 -2.58
C ASN A 305 -28.01 3.14 -3.42
N TYR A 306 -26.87 3.40 -2.78
CA TYR A 306 -25.62 3.61 -3.52
C TYR A 306 -25.13 2.31 -4.13
N GLU A 307 -24.95 2.31 -5.44
CA GLU A 307 -24.32 1.21 -6.17
C GLU A 307 -23.00 1.68 -6.80
N PRO A 308 -21.88 0.99 -6.52
CA PRO A 308 -20.62 1.27 -7.19
C PRO A 308 -20.71 1.08 -8.70
N LEU A 309 -19.96 1.87 -9.45
CA LEU A 309 -19.90 1.85 -10.90
C LEU A 309 -19.12 0.63 -11.42
N TYR A 310 -19.31 0.32 -12.70
CA TYR A 310 -18.56 -0.74 -13.42
C TYR A 310 -18.58 -2.08 -12.69
N ASN A 311 -19.78 -2.52 -12.26
CA ASN A 311 -19.96 -3.79 -11.55
C ASN A 311 -19.05 -3.89 -10.30
N ASN A 312 -19.12 -2.91 -9.42
CA ASN A 312 -18.36 -2.78 -8.17
C ASN A 312 -16.83 -2.56 -8.35
N HIS A 313 -16.38 -1.98 -9.47
CA HIS A 313 -14.97 -1.63 -9.62
C HIS A 313 -14.64 -0.19 -9.18
N LEU A 314 -15.53 0.77 -9.37
CA LEU A 314 -15.30 2.17 -9.00
C LEU A 314 -16.40 2.68 -8.07
N SER A 315 -16.00 3.23 -6.93
CA SER A 315 -16.88 3.91 -5.99
C SER A 315 -16.41 5.35 -5.78
N LEU A 316 -17.28 6.34 -5.98
CA LEU A 316 -16.99 7.77 -5.83
C LEU A 316 -17.94 8.41 -4.80
N ARG A 317 -17.96 7.87 -3.59
CA ARG A 317 -18.83 8.36 -2.50
C ARG A 317 -18.06 8.98 -1.34
N CYS A 318 -16.78 9.27 -1.53
CA CYS A 318 -15.91 9.86 -0.53
C CYS A 318 -15.21 11.11 -1.06
N VAL A 319 -14.92 12.05 -0.17
CA VAL A 319 -14.05 13.19 -0.47
C VAL A 319 -12.80 13.14 0.38
N LYS A 320 -11.67 13.62 -0.18
CA LYS A 320 -10.39 13.79 0.52
C LYS A 320 -10.14 15.25 0.84
N MET A 321 -9.76 15.50 2.08
CA MET A 321 -9.35 16.81 2.59
C MET A 321 -7.94 16.72 3.22
N PHE A 322 -7.30 17.87 3.41
CA PHE A 322 -6.04 18.01 4.12
C PHE A 322 -6.16 19.12 5.16
N ALA A 323 -5.99 18.79 6.45
CA ALA A 323 -6.07 19.78 7.53
C ALA A 323 -4.73 20.39 7.92
N ASP A 324 -3.62 19.64 7.71
CA ASP A 324 -2.26 20.07 8.05
C ASP A 324 -1.19 19.49 7.12
N GLY A 325 0.06 19.50 7.55
CA GLY A 325 1.21 18.94 6.88
C GLY A 325 1.80 17.72 7.61
N SER A 326 3.14 17.52 7.55
CA SER A 326 3.83 16.33 8.07
C SER A 326 4.59 16.57 9.37
N LEU A 327 4.74 15.50 10.19
CA LEU A 327 5.50 15.54 11.44
C LEU A 327 6.99 15.81 11.20
N GLY A 328 7.59 15.11 10.26
CA GLY A 328 9.02 15.22 9.95
C GLY A 328 9.44 16.64 9.56
N ALA A 329 8.64 17.34 8.76
CA ALA A 329 8.86 18.71 8.33
C ALA A 329 8.44 19.76 9.38
N ARG A 330 7.81 19.35 10.48
CA ARG A 330 7.19 20.24 11.49
C ARG A 330 6.09 21.14 10.92
N SER A 331 5.40 20.70 9.89
CA SER A 331 4.23 21.37 9.33
C SER A 331 2.91 20.76 9.79
N ALA A 332 2.93 19.63 10.51
CA ALA A 332 1.76 19.11 11.19
C ALA A 332 1.30 20.09 12.28
N ALA A 333 -0.02 20.37 12.33
CA ALA A 333 -0.58 21.38 13.23
C ALA A 333 -0.76 20.82 14.64
N MET A 334 -0.10 21.45 15.61
CA MET A 334 -0.06 21.02 16.99
C MET A 334 -0.87 21.94 17.91
N LEU A 335 -1.41 21.38 19.01
CA LEU A 335 -2.05 22.16 20.08
C LEU A 335 -1.02 22.98 20.88
N GLU A 336 0.16 22.44 21.08
CA GLU A 336 1.28 23.08 21.76
C GLU A 336 2.53 23.07 20.85
N PRO A 337 3.49 23.99 21.07
CA PRO A 337 4.71 24.02 20.23
C PRO A 337 5.44 22.68 20.16
N TYR A 338 6.10 22.44 19.04
CA TYR A 338 7.03 21.32 18.88
C TYR A 338 8.08 21.35 20.01
N SER A 339 8.39 20.18 20.57
CA SER A 339 9.34 20.07 21.69
C SER A 339 10.76 20.48 21.30
N ASP A 340 11.13 20.32 20.03
CA ASP A 340 12.42 20.66 19.47
C ASP A 340 12.43 21.99 18.70
N ARG A 341 11.32 22.78 18.75
CA ARG A 341 11.23 24.10 18.12
C ARG A 341 10.29 25.02 18.86
N GLU A 342 10.85 25.85 19.73
CA GLU A 342 10.10 26.78 20.58
C GLU A 342 9.18 27.71 19.77
N GLY A 343 7.94 27.85 20.22
CA GLY A 343 6.92 28.74 19.64
C GLY A 343 6.34 28.30 18.32
N HIS A 344 6.81 27.18 17.72
CA HIS A 344 6.32 26.69 16.44
C HIS A 344 5.29 25.58 16.64
N ILE A 345 4.08 25.78 16.09
CA ILE A 345 2.95 24.85 16.19
C ILE A 345 2.54 24.21 14.86
N GLY A 346 3.34 24.35 13.81
CA GLY A 346 2.99 23.87 12.46
C GLY A 346 1.94 24.77 11.77
N ASP A 347 1.30 24.22 10.73
CA ASP A 347 0.48 24.98 9.80
C ASP A 347 -0.93 24.36 9.68
N TYR A 348 -1.95 25.04 10.21
CA TYR A 348 -3.35 24.73 9.94
C TYR A 348 -3.71 25.20 8.52
N ARG A 349 -4.34 24.36 7.74
CA ARG A 349 -4.82 24.73 6.38
C ARG A 349 -6.12 25.52 6.41
N TYR A 350 -6.88 25.46 7.51
CA TYR A 350 -8.17 26.12 7.68
C TYR A 350 -8.30 26.76 9.06
N THR A 351 -9.06 27.82 9.19
CA THR A 351 -9.67 28.17 10.47
C THR A 351 -10.76 27.17 10.82
N GLN A 352 -11.23 27.15 12.09
CA GLN A 352 -12.31 26.24 12.48
C GLN A 352 -13.61 26.54 11.71
N GLU A 353 -13.89 27.80 11.45
CA GLU A 353 -15.08 28.23 10.69
C GLU A 353 -15.00 27.74 9.24
N GLN A 354 -13.84 27.92 8.60
CA GLN A 354 -13.62 27.48 7.22
C GLN A 354 -13.78 25.96 7.07
N VAL A 355 -13.16 25.17 7.95
CA VAL A 355 -13.26 23.71 7.85
C VAL A 355 -14.67 23.22 8.14
N ASN A 356 -15.41 23.87 9.05
CA ASN A 356 -16.82 23.54 9.29
C ASN A 356 -17.68 23.74 8.02
N GLU A 357 -17.43 24.81 7.27
CA GLU A 357 -18.14 25.06 6.00
C GLU A 357 -17.78 24.04 4.91
N VAL A 358 -16.48 23.68 4.77
CA VAL A 358 -16.02 22.70 3.79
C VAL A 358 -16.61 21.32 4.11
N VAL A 359 -16.52 20.87 5.35
CA VAL A 359 -17.10 19.60 5.83
C VAL A 359 -18.61 19.58 5.60
N LYS A 360 -19.30 20.68 5.91
CA LYS A 360 -20.76 20.77 5.77
C LYS A 360 -21.20 20.51 4.33
N VAL A 361 -20.52 21.04 3.33
CA VAL A 361 -20.88 20.85 1.91
C VAL A 361 -20.88 19.38 1.52
N ALA A 362 -19.80 18.66 1.83
CA ALA A 362 -19.68 17.25 1.50
C ALA A 362 -20.61 16.37 2.35
N TYR A 363 -20.69 16.67 3.65
CA TYR A 363 -21.53 15.90 4.57
C TYR A 363 -23.01 16.01 4.22
N ASP A 364 -23.54 17.23 3.97
CA ASP A 364 -24.95 17.43 3.60
C ASP A 364 -25.29 16.82 2.24
N ALA A 365 -24.32 16.69 1.34
CA ALA A 365 -24.48 16.01 0.07
C ALA A 365 -24.36 14.46 0.16
N GLY A 366 -24.24 13.91 1.37
CA GLY A 366 -24.24 12.46 1.61
C GLY A 366 -22.87 11.78 1.51
N TYR A 367 -21.80 12.50 1.17
CA TYR A 367 -20.47 11.92 1.04
C TYR A 367 -19.85 11.51 2.38
N GLN A 368 -19.06 10.43 2.36
CA GLN A 368 -18.07 10.17 3.39
C GLN A 368 -16.95 11.21 3.24
N ILE A 369 -16.30 11.56 4.35
CA ILE A 369 -15.19 12.51 4.35
C ILE A 369 -13.97 11.84 4.98
N ALA A 370 -12.84 11.88 4.27
CA ALA A 370 -11.54 11.39 4.70
C ALA A 370 -10.57 12.57 4.76
N THR A 371 -10.11 12.93 5.96
CA THR A 371 -9.25 14.11 6.13
C THR A 371 -7.89 13.74 6.70
N HIS A 372 -6.83 14.13 5.98
CA HIS A 372 -5.47 14.04 6.46
C HIS A 372 -5.27 14.91 7.70
N CYS A 373 -4.92 14.28 8.83
CA CYS A 373 -4.56 14.95 10.08
C CYS A 373 -3.42 14.21 10.77
N ILE A 374 -2.27 14.86 10.85
CA ILE A 374 -1.07 14.32 11.49
C ILE A 374 -0.90 14.89 12.90
N GLY A 375 -1.00 16.21 13.08
CA GLY A 375 -0.84 16.86 14.37
C GLY A 375 -2.08 16.75 15.26
N ASP A 376 -1.88 16.80 16.58
CA ASP A 376 -2.96 16.77 17.57
C ASP A 376 -3.90 17.98 17.47
N GLY A 377 -3.40 19.11 16.98
CA GLY A 377 -4.21 20.28 16.68
C GLY A 377 -5.14 20.07 15.48
N ALA A 378 -4.62 19.50 14.37
CA ALA A 378 -5.44 19.17 13.20
C ALA A 378 -6.50 18.11 13.53
N ASN A 379 -6.12 17.07 14.28
CA ASN A 379 -7.05 16.04 14.75
C ASN A 379 -8.18 16.65 15.59
N ASN A 380 -7.85 17.50 16.56
CA ASN A 380 -8.86 18.21 17.38
C ASN A 380 -9.78 19.07 16.52
N GLN A 381 -9.21 19.87 15.58
CA GLN A 381 -9.97 20.72 14.67
C GLN A 381 -10.97 19.91 13.82
N MET A 382 -10.55 18.78 13.27
CA MET A 382 -11.41 17.94 12.43
C MET A 382 -12.47 17.20 13.23
N ILE A 383 -12.15 16.70 14.42
CA ILE A 383 -13.14 16.10 15.33
C ILE A 383 -14.22 17.13 15.67
N ASN A 384 -13.87 18.40 15.93
CA ASN A 384 -14.84 19.47 16.16
C ASN A 384 -15.73 19.71 14.94
N ALA A 385 -15.16 19.72 13.72
CA ALA A 385 -15.93 19.94 12.50
C ALA A 385 -16.89 18.76 12.21
N TYR A 386 -16.43 17.52 12.40
CA TYR A 386 -17.25 16.34 12.23
C TYR A 386 -18.37 16.26 13.27
N GLU A 387 -18.07 16.53 14.53
CA GLU A 387 -19.09 16.59 15.58
C GLU A 387 -20.16 17.64 15.28
N ALA A 388 -19.77 18.82 14.78
CA ALA A 388 -20.71 19.86 14.37
C ALA A 388 -21.59 19.40 13.20
N ALA A 389 -21.04 18.74 12.20
CA ALA A 389 -21.79 18.21 11.05
C ALA A 389 -22.77 17.10 11.47
N ILE A 390 -22.32 16.14 12.30
CA ILE A 390 -23.16 15.06 12.84
C ILE A 390 -24.32 15.60 13.66
N LYS A 391 -24.07 16.61 14.52
CA LYS A 391 -25.13 17.25 15.32
C LYS A 391 -26.15 18.00 14.47
N ALA A 392 -25.68 18.65 13.39
CA ALA A 392 -26.55 19.42 12.50
C ALA A 392 -27.43 18.54 11.61
N ASN A 393 -26.89 17.40 11.14
CA ASN A 393 -27.56 16.47 10.23
C ASN A 393 -27.19 15.02 10.61
N PRO A 394 -27.82 14.42 11.65
CA PRO A 394 -27.47 13.09 12.13
C PRO A 394 -27.62 12.00 11.06
N ARG A 395 -26.61 11.16 10.93
CA ARG A 395 -26.61 9.94 10.11
C ARG A 395 -26.07 8.79 10.95
N ASP A 396 -26.78 7.66 10.98
CA ASP A 396 -26.45 6.51 11.83
C ASP A 396 -25.14 5.82 11.35
N ASP A 397 -24.91 5.77 10.03
CA ASP A 397 -23.73 5.16 9.42
C ASP A 397 -23.02 6.17 8.50
N HIS A 398 -22.23 7.05 9.07
CA HIS A 398 -21.51 8.08 8.33
C HIS A 398 -20.08 7.70 7.98
N ARG A 399 -19.45 6.81 8.76
CA ARG A 399 -18.06 6.33 8.64
C ARG A 399 -17.08 7.45 8.29
N LEU A 400 -17.22 8.63 8.87
CA LEU A 400 -16.26 9.72 8.70
C LEU A 400 -14.87 9.24 9.11
N ARG A 401 -13.85 9.61 8.34
CA ARG A 401 -12.50 9.11 8.53
C ARG A 401 -11.54 10.25 8.84
N ILE A 402 -10.59 9.99 9.71
CA ILE A 402 -9.37 10.78 9.83
C ILE A 402 -8.22 9.91 9.35
N GLU A 403 -7.59 10.38 8.29
CA GLU A 403 -6.42 9.73 7.67
C GLU A 403 -5.18 10.08 8.48
N HIS A 404 -4.31 9.10 8.64
CA HIS A 404 -3.13 9.09 9.48
C HIS A 404 -3.46 9.00 10.98
N PHE A 405 -4.30 9.88 11.53
CA PHE A 405 -4.65 9.89 12.96
C PHE A 405 -3.42 9.68 13.85
N GLN A 406 -2.37 10.45 13.51
CA GLN A 406 -0.99 10.06 13.81
C GLN A 406 -0.56 10.49 15.20
N ILE A 407 -0.72 11.77 15.55
CA ILE A 407 -0.50 12.33 16.88
C ILE A 407 -1.85 12.83 17.37
N VAL A 408 -2.37 12.24 18.44
CA VAL A 408 -3.72 12.55 18.91
C VAL A 408 -3.73 12.70 20.42
N ALA A 409 -4.35 13.76 20.94
CA ALA A 409 -4.52 13.91 22.37
C ALA A 409 -5.42 12.76 22.91
N PRO A 410 -5.11 12.12 24.05
CA PRO A 410 -5.88 10.98 24.55
C PRO A 410 -7.39 11.25 24.68
N ALA A 411 -7.79 12.47 25.08
CA ALA A 411 -9.19 12.85 25.17
C ALA A 411 -9.87 12.93 23.79
N ASP A 412 -9.13 13.26 22.73
CA ASP A 412 -9.65 13.31 21.36
C ASP A 412 -9.75 11.93 20.74
N ILE A 413 -8.91 10.96 21.14
CA ILE A 413 -9.10 9.55 20.79
C ILE A 413 -10.48 9.07 21.29
N ASP A 414 -10.81 9.33 22.57
CA ASP A 414 -12.09 8.94 23.15
C ASP A 414 -13.27 9.61 22.43
N ARG A 415 -13.13 10.90 22.10
CA ARG A 415 -14.18 11.64 21.38
C ARG A 415 -14.39 11.09 19.97
N ALA A 416 -13.31 10.89 19.22
CA ALA A 416 -13.40 10.36 17.85
C ALA A 416 -14.13 9.02 17.82
N ILE A 417 -13.74 8.09 18.70
CA ILE A 417 -14.35 6.76 18.79
C ILE A 417 -15.82 6.87 19.20
N SER A 418 -16.15 7.70 20.19
CA SER A 418 -17.55 7.90 20.64
C SER A 418 -18.45 8.51 19.56
N LEU A 419 -17.89 9.26 18.64
CA LEU A 419 -18.58 9.83 17.48
C LEU A 419 -18.65 8.85 16.28
N GLY A 420 -18.05 7.67 16.35
CA GLY A 420 -17.99 6.73 15.24
C GLY A 420 -17.03 7.16 14.12
N ILE A 421 -16.06 8.03 14.40
CA ILE A 421 -15.03 8.44 13.46
C ILE A 421 -14.00 7.32 13.34
N LEU A 422 -13.66 6.92 12.12
CA LEU A 422 -12.71 5.85 11.84
C LEU A 422 -11.28 6.40 11.73
N PRO A 423 -10.34 5.93 12.56
CA PRO A 423 -8.92 6.21 12.41
C PRO A 423 -8.34 5.35 11.28
N SER A 424 -8.00 5.94 10.15
CA SER A 424 -7.36 5.27 9.02
C SER A 424 -5.86 5.49 9.11
N MET A 425 -5.10 4.43 9.40
CA MET A 425 -3.70 4.58 9.80
C MET A 425 -2.77 3.79 8.87
N GLN A 426 -1.50 4.21 8.83
CA GLN A 426 -0.45 3.55 8.07
C GLN A 426 0.61 3.05 9.04
N THR A 427 0.67 1.73 9.21
CA THR A 427 1.55 1.16 10.25
C THR A 427 3.04 1.29 9.94
N THR A 428 3.41 1.45 8.67
CA THR A 428 4.80 1.75 8.27
C THR A 428 5.23 3.15 8.71
N HIS A 429 4.33 4.14 8.76
CA HIS A 429 4.67 5.50 9.20
C HIS A 429 5.25 5.54 10.61
N ALA A 430 4.74 4.71 11.54
CA ALA A 430 5.31 4.62 12.88
C ALA A 430 6.80 4.21 12.86
N THR A 431 7.16 3.27 11.97
CA THR A 431 8.54 2.76 11.89
C THR A 431 9.47 3.63 11.05
N SER A 432 8.94 4.54 10.26
CA SER A 432 9.69 5.59 9.55
C SER A 432 9.90 6.80 10.46
N ASP A 433 8.85 7.24 11.15
CA ASP A 433 8.87 8.45 11.98
C ASP A 433 9.50 8.25 13.37
N MET A 434 9.61 7.01 13.87
CA MET A 434 10.21 6.72 15.19
C MET A 434 11.58 7.38 15.41
N LEU A 435 12.30 7.69 14.33
CA LEU A 435 13.62 8.34 14.39
C LEU A 435 13.54 9.81 14.82
N VAL A 436 12.38 10.43 14.70
CA VAL A 436 12.19 11.87 14.96
C VAL A 436 10.96 12.17 15.82
N ALA A 437 10.02 11.24 15.95
CA ALA A 437 8.72 11.51 16.57
C ALA A 437 8.85 12.01 18.02
N GLU A 438 9.66 11.35 18.84
CA GLU A 438 9.85 11.76 20.25
C GLU A 438 10.52 13.13 20.38
N ASP A 439 11.48 13.45 19.51
CA ASP A 439 12.11 14.78 19.47
C ASP A 439 11.06 15.86 19.13
N ARG A 440 10.14 15.56 18.20
CA ARG A 440 9.11 16.49 17.73
C ARG A 440 8.05 16.78 18.80
N VAL A 441 7.55 15.73 19.48
CA VAL A 441 6.36 15.86 20.34
C VAL A 441 6.66 15.70 21.84
N GLY A 442 7.84 15.17 22.21
CA GLY A 442 8.22 14.93 23.59
C GLY A 442 7.53 13.72 24.23
N SER A 443 7.98 13.37 25.45
CA SER A 443 7.62 12.13 26.14
C SER A 443 6.15 12.00 26.56
N GLU A 444 5.40 13.09 26.60
CA GLU A 444 3.99 13.03 26.99
C GLU A 444 3.07 12.86 25.76
N ARG A 445 3.26 13.67 24.71
CA ARG A 445 2.42 13.60 23.50
C ARG A 445 2.66 12.34 22.68
N ILE A 446 3.86 11.75 22.76
CA ILE A 446 4.17 10.48 22.09
C ILE A 446 3.25 9.32 22.54
N LYS A 447 2.66 9.40 23.73
CA LYS A 447 1.72 8.40 24.25
C LYS A 447 0.40 8.34 23.47
N GLY A 448 0.07 9.39 22.74
CA GLY A 448 -1.09 9.44 21.84
C GLY A 448 -0.70 9.30 20.37
N ALA A 449 0.56 8.94 20.09
CA ALA A 449 1.07 8.80 18.74
C ALA A 449 1.05 7.33 18.29
N TYR A 450 0.52 7.07 17.09
CA TYR A 450 0.47 5.71 16.53
C TYR A 450 -0.12 4.69 17.51
N ALA A 451 -1.17 5.09 18.25
CA ALA A 451 -1.72 4.42 19.42
C ALA A 451 -2.71 3.30 19.05
N TRP A 452 -2.24 2.30 18.27
CA TRP A 452 -3.11 1.29 17.67
C TRP A 452 -3.80 0.41 18.71
N ARG A 453 -3.07 -0.10 19.71
CA ARG A 453 -3.64 -0.94 20.78
C ARG A 453 -4.67 -0.14 21.58
N THR A 454 -4.31 1.10 21.93
CA THR A 454 -5.22 2.01 22.64
C THR A 454 -6.54 2.22 21.88
N ILE A 455 -6.49 2.40 20.57
CA ILE A 455 -7.67 2.58 19.70
C ILE A 455 -8.51 1.30 19.62
N LEU A 456 -7.85 0.14 19.40
CA LEU A 456 -8.52 -1.16 19.29
C LEU A 456 -9.17 -1.59 20.60
N ASP A 457 -8.50 -1.39 21.74
CA ASP A 457 -9.04 -1.70 23.07
C ASP A 457 -10.26 -0.84 23.44
N LYS A 458 -10.44 0.31 22.80
CA LYS A 458 -11.63 1.16 22.92
C LYS A 458 -12.77 0.75 21.96
N GLY A 459 -12.57 -0.32 21.19
CA GLY A 459 -13.60 -0.93 20.33
C GLY A 459 -13.73 -0.32 18.94
N SER A 460 -12.78 0.50 18.49
CA SER A 460 -12.71 0.94 17.09
C SER A 460 -12.00 -0.09 16.21
N VAL A 461 -12.08 0.09 14.90
CA VAL A 461 -11.30 -0.66 13.90
C VAL A 461 -10.31 0.30 13.22
N ILE A 462 -9.23 -0.24 12.67
CA ILE A 462 -8.18 0.53 12.01
C ILE A 462 -8.03 0.03 10.56
N PRO A 463 -8.64 0.70 9.57
CA PRO A 463 -8.25 0.52 8.17
C PRO A 463 -6.79 0.88 7.98
N ASN A 464 -6.01 0.02 7.32
CA ASN A 464 -4.56 0.18 7.17
C ASN A 464 -4.19 0.33 5.70
N GLY A 465 -3.16 1.11 5.46
CA GLY A 465 -2.63 1.37 4.13
C GLY A 465 -1.14 1.69 4.15
N SER A 466 -0.59 1.95 2.98
CA SER A 466 0.82 2.29 2.79
C SER A 466 1.06 3.79 2.59
N ASP A 467 0.03 4.52 2.17
CA ASP A 467 0.16 5.88 1.62
C ASP A 467 1.11 5.94 0.40
N ALA A 468 1.19 4.82 -0.36
CA ALA A 468 2.06 4.78 -1.53
C ALA A 468 1.71 5.89 -2.55
N PRO A 469 2.72 6.56 -3.14
CA PRO A 469 4.15 6.24 -3.13
C PRO A 469 4.96 6.93 -2.01
N VAL A 470 4.33 7.40 -0.93
CA VAL A 470 5.06 7.96 0.24
C VAL A 470 5.86 6.83 0.90
N GLU A 471 5.23 5.69 1.14
CA GLU A 471 5.88 4.46 1.54
C GLU A 471 5.76 3.39 0.44
N LEU A 472 6.47 2.27 0.59
CA LEU A 472 6.35 1.15 -0.33
C LEU A 472 4.99 0.46 -0.19
N VAL A 473 4.34 0.18 -1.31
CA VAL A 473 2.98 -0.38 -1.35
C VAL A 473 2.85 -1.84 -0.87
N ASN A 474 3.93 -2.49 -0.47
CA ASN A 474 3.90 -3.88 -0.02
C ASN A 474 3.15 -4.03 1.34
N PRO A 475 1.94 -4.62 1.39
CA PRO A 475 1.12 -4.70 2.61
C PRO A 475 1.76 -5.56 3.71
N TYR A 476 2.65 -6.48 3.35
CA TYR A 476 3.36 -7.31 4.34
C TYR A 476 4.38 -6.51 5.15
N HIS A 477 4.84 -5.36 4.66
CA HIS A 477 5.61 -4.39 5.45
C HIS A 477 4.71 -3.75 6.51
N GLY A 478 3.48 -3.38 6.14
CA GLY A 478 2.49 -2.85 7.08
C GLY A 478 2.10 -3.88 8.15
N ILE A 479 1.80 -5.12 7.76
CA ILE A 479 1.49 -6.23 8.69
C ILE A 479 2.68 -6.49 9.62
N TYR A 480 3.90 -6.48 9.10
CA TYR A 480 5.11 -6.65 9.90
C TYR A 480 5.29 -5.52 10.91
N ALA A 481 5.17 -4.27 10.47
CA ALA A 481 5.26 -3.09 11.34
C ALA A 481 4.16 -3.09 12.42
N ALA A 482 2.93 -3.47 12.07
CA ALA A 482 1.81 -3.59 13.00
C ALA A 482 2.09 -4.57 14.14
N VAL A 483 2.69 -5.73 13.82
CA VAL A 483 2.95 -6.81 14.78
C VAL A 483 4.22 -6.57 15.59
N THR A 484 5.26 -6.01 14.99
CA THR A 484 6.60 -5.96 15.59
C THR A 484 7.01 -4.57 16.08
N ARG A 485 6.39 -3.52 15.57
CA ARG A 485 6.79 -2.12 15.82
C ARG A 485 8.28 -1.87 15.51
N THR A 486 8.79 -2.57 14.48
CA THR A 486 10.17 -2.43 14.00
C THR A 486 10.17 -2.07 12.51
N ASN A 487 11.22 -1.38 12.08
CA ASN A 487 11.45 -1.17 10.66
C ASN A 487 11.85 -2.49 9.95
N ARG A 488 12.01 -2.46 8.63
CA ARG A 488 12.35 -3.64 7.83
C ARG A 488 13.72 -4.25 8.16
N LEU A 489 14.60 -3.51 8.85
CA LEU A 489 15.87 -4.01 9.36
C LEU A 489 15.73 -4.71 10.73
N GLY A 490 14.53 -4.72 11.33
CA GLY A 490 14.26 -5.29 12.64
C GLY A 490 14.72 -4.40 13.78
N GLU A 491 14.76 -3.09 13.55
CA GLU A 491 15.14 -2.08 14.55
C GLU A 491 13.94 -1.20 14.93
N PRO A 492 13.85 -0.74 16.18
CA PRO A 492 14.71 -1.09 17.32
C PRO A 492 14.42 -2.50 17.84
N LYS A 493 15.42 -3.16 18.43
CA LYS A 493 15.21 -4.47 19.04
C LYS A 493 14.15 -4.40 20.14
N GLY A 494 13.14 -5.27 20.06
CA GLY A 494 12.00 -5.31 20.97
C GLY A 494 10.82 -4.43 20.56
N GLY A 495 10.95 -3.66 19.48
CA GLY A 495 9.89 -2.80 18.95
C GLY A 495 9.82 -1.41 19.61
N TRP A 496 9.50 -0.40 18.81
CA TRP A 496 9.27 0.97 19.28
C TRP A 496 7.84 1.07 19.86
N HIS A 497 7.70 1.39 21.15
CA HIS A 497 6.40 1.37 21.85
C HIS A 497 5.61 0.09 21.58
N ILE A 498 6.24 -1.07 21.85
CA ILE A 498 5.68 -2.40 21.52
C ILE A 498 4.33 -2.68 22.18
N GLU A 499 4.01 -1.99 23.27
CA GLU A 499 2.70 -2.03 23.93
C GLU A 499 1.53 -1.62 23.02
N GLU A 500 1.80 -0.83 21.99
CA GLU A 500 0.82 -0.41 20.99
C GLU A 500 0.74 -1.34 19.76
N ALA A 501 1.42 -2.49 19.77
CA ALA A 501 1.38 -3.44 18.67
C ALA A 501 0.00 -4.09 18.49
N MET A 502 -0.29 -4.47 17.26
CA MET A 502 -1.43 -5.32 16.91
C MET A 502 -1.08 -6.80 17.04
N THR A 503 -2.08 -7.64 17.27
CA THR A 503 -1.97 -9.07 17.02
C THR A 503 -1.89 -9.33 15.51
N ARG A 504 -1.45 -10.53 15.12
CA ARG A 504 -1.40 -10.93 13.69
C ARG A 504 -2.78 -10.95 13.04
N GLU A 505 -3.78 -11.38 13.80
CA GLU A 505 -5.17 -11.37 13.36
C GLU A 505 -5.65 -9.94 13.07
N GLU A 506 -5.45 -9.01 14.02
CA GLU A 506 -5.81 -7.61 13.85
C GLU A 506 -5.06 -6.96 12.68
N ALA A 507 -3.77 -7.25 12.53
CA ALA A 507 -2.97 -6.77 11.41
C ALA A 507 -3.48 -7.29 10.06
N LEU A 508 -3.95 -8.55 9.96
CA LEU A 508 -4.58 -9.05 8.74
C LEU A 508 -5.98 -8.44 8.53
N ARG A 509 -6.78 -8.31 9.59
CA ARG A 509 -8.09 -7.63 9.52
C ARG A 509 -7.98 -6.18 9.03
N SER A 510 -6.91 -5.48 9.41
CA SER A 510 -6.69 -4.09 9.02
C SER A 510 -6.49 -3.90 7.51
N PHE A 511 -5.95 -4.90 6.81
CA PHE A 511 -5.82 -4.92 5.36
C PHE A 511 -6.92 -5.75 4.65
N THR A 512 -7.97 -6.16 5.35
CA THR A 512 -9.05 -6.97 4.78
C THR A 512 -10.43 -6.43 5.18
N ASN A 513 -11.11 -7.06 6.16
CA ASN A 513 -12.49 -6.74 6.50
C ASN A 513 -12.66 -5.35 7.16
N TRP A 514 -11.67 -4.83 7.93
CA TRP A 514 -11.78 -3.47 8.47
C TRP A 514 -11.63 -2.40 7.39
N SER A 515 -10.76 -2.61 6.40
CA SER A 515 -10.68 -1.74 5.24
C SER A 515 -11.93 -1.85 4.36
N ALA A 516 -12.46 -3.07 4.14
CA ALA A 516 -13.72 -3.25 3.42
C ALA A 516 -14.89 -2.53 4.15
N TYR A 517 -14.94 -2.59 5.48
CA TYR A 517 -15.90 -1.82 6.29
C TYR A 517 -15.75 -0.32 6.06
N ALA A 518 -14.53 0.21 6.06
CA ALA A 518 -14.31 1.65 5.91
C ALA A 518 -14.80 2.23 4.56
N GLU A 519 -14.97 1.40 3.55
CA GLU A 519 -15.49 1.77 2.22
C GLU A 519 -16.91 1.25 1.95
N PHE A 520 -17.65 0.77 2.98
CA PHE A 520 -19.02 0.24 2.88
C PHE A 520 -19.15 -1.00 1.97
N ASN A 521 -18.14 -1.85 1.93
CA ASN A 521 -18.08 -3.03 1.06
C ASN A 521 -17.90 -4.35 1.85
N GLU A 522 -18.07 -4.34 3.17
CA GLU A 522 -17.93 -5.52 4.03
C GLU A 522 -18.88 -6.67 3.68
N ASP A 523 -20.03 -6.36 3.10
CA ASP A 523 -21.00 -7.36 2.66
C ASP A 523 -20.59 -8.10 1.39
N ILE A 524 -19.66 -7.53 0.62
CA ILE A 524 -19.26 -8.07 -0.68
C ILE A 524 -17.81 -8.54 -0.76
N LYS A 525 -16.93 -8.08 0.14
CA LYS A 525 -15.49 -8.43 0.16
C LYS A 525 -14.88 -8.31 1.56
N GLY A 526 -13.57 -8.53 1.68
CA GLY A 526 -12.80 -8.40 2.93
C GLY A 526 -12.76 -9.66 3.79
N SER A 527 -13.58 -10.67 3.46
CA SER A 527 -13.55 -12.01 4.06
C SER A 527 -13.95 -13.05 3.03
N LEU A 528 -13.58 -14.32 3.26
CA LEU A 528 -13.95 -15.44 2.40
C LEU A 528 -15.21 -16.11 2.96
N GLU A 529 -16.36 -15.63 2.52
CA GLU A 529 -17.68 -16.11 2.90
C GLU A 529 -18.53 -16.37 1.66
N VAL A 530 -19.42 -17.37 1.74
CA VAL A 530 -20.34 -17.69 0.63
C VAL A 530 -21.18 -16.47 0.27
N GLY A 531 -21.24 -16.16 -1.01
CA GLY A 531 -21.95 -15.00 -1.57
C GLY A 531 -21.07 -13.76 -1.77
N LYS A 532 -19.92 -13.65 -1.12
CA LYS A 532 -18.97 -12.57 -1.35
C LYS A 532 -18.17 -12.79 -2.63
N LEU A 533 -17.51 -11.75 -3.11
CA LEU A 533 -16.63 -11.81 -4.27
C LEU A 533 -15.50 -12.81 -4.04
N ALA A 534 -15.15 -13.53 -5.08
CA ALA A 534 -14.04 -14.46 -5.05
C ALA A 534 -12.71 -13.72 -5.22
N ASP A 535 -12.34 -12.98 -4.15
CA ASP A 535 -11.12 -12.20 -4.03
C ASP A 535 -10.22 -12.83 -2.98
N PHE A 536 -9.07 -13.36 -3.40
CA PHE A 536 -8.11 -13.96 -2.46
C PHE A 536 -6.68 -13.94 -3.01
N ALA A 537 -5.75 -14.08 -2.10
CA ALA A 537 -4.33 -14.28 -2.40
C ALA A 537 -3.85 -15.62 -1.83
N VAL A 538 -3.06 -16.35 -2.61
CA VAL A 538 -2.29 -17.51 -2.16
C VAL A 538 -0.87 -17.04 -1.88
N ILE A 539 -0.36 -17.31 -0.68
CA ILE A 539 0.93 -16.84 -0.20
C ILE A 539 1.85 -17.99 0.24
N ASP A 540 3.16 -17.77 0.16
CA ASP A 540 4.21 -18.77 0.39
C ASP A 540 4.43 -19.18 1.86
N ARG A 541 3.73 -18.54 2.79
CA ARG A 541 3.89 -18.80 4.22
C ARG A 541 2.64 -18.50 5.02
N ASP A 542 2.49 -19.13 6.16
CA ASP A 542 1.41 -18.87 7.11
C ASP A 542 1.75 -17.66 7.99
N LEU A 543 1.10 -16.53 7.73
CA LEU A 543 1.29 -15.28 8.48
C LEU A 543 0.99 -15.42 9.98
N MET A 544 0.10 -16.34 10.35
CA MET A 544 -0.31 -16.54 11.75
C MET A 544 0.73 -17.32 12.55
N THR A 545 1.56 -18.14 11.89
CA THR A 545 2.47 -19.07 12.58
C THR A 545 3.95 -18.91 12.22
N CYS A 546 4.31 -18.27 11.12
CA CYS A 546 5.71 -18.04 10.75
C CYS A 546 6.43 -17.18 11.80
N PRO A 547 7.78 -17.26 11.94
CA PRO A 547 8.52 -16.28 12.72
C PRO A 547 8.23 -14.85 12.26
N ALA A 548 8.07 -13.91 13.21
CA ALA A 548 7.58 -12.56 12.90
C ALA A 548 8.48 -11.81 11.89
N GLU A 549 9.80 -12.03 11.98
CA GLU A 549 10.79 -11.44 11.09
C GLU A 549 10.62 -11.80 9.61
N TYR A 550 9.88 -12.89 9.30
CA TYR A 550 9.63 -13.33 7.93
C TYR A 550 8.31 -12.80 7.35
N ILE A 551 7.46 -12.14 8.15
CA ILE A 551 6.20 -11.57 7.65
C ILE A 551 6.45 -10.61 6.48
N LYS A 552 7.44 -9.71 6.62
CA LYS A 552 7.80 -8.72 5.60
C LYS A 552 8.32 -9.33 4.28
N ASP A 553 8.77 -10.58 4.31
CA ASP A 553 9.35 -11.31 3.18
C ASP A 553 8.32 -12.24 2.50
N THR A 554 7.03 -12.09 2.83
CA THR A 554 5.94 -12.88 2.26
C THR A 554 5.82 -12.63 0.76
N GLN A 555 5.67 -13.73 0.01
CA GLN A 555 5.50 -13.69 -1.44
C GLN A 555 4.11 -14.18 -1.82
N VAL A 556 3.48 -13.48 -2.73
CA VAL A 556 2.22 -13.91 -3.33
C VAL A 556 2.51 -14.86 -4.48
N LEU A 557 1.87 -16.01 -4.45
CA LEU A 557 1.99 -17.05 -5.49
C LEU A 557 0.88 -16.90 -6.54
N LEU A 558 -0.29 -16.44 -6.11
CA LEU A 558 -1.48 -16.26 -6.94
C LEU A 558 -2.37 -15.18 -6.34
N THR A 559 -2.90 -14.30 -7.17
CA THR A 559 -3.98 -13.39 -6.82
C THR A 559 -5.18 -13.67 -7.71
N VAL A 560 -6.32 -13.86 -7.07
CA VAL A 560 -7.61 -14.02 -7.73
C VAL A 560 -8.48 -12.83 -7.36
N SER A 561 -9.02 -12.15 -8.37
CA SER A 561 -9.98 -11.07 -8.21
C SER A 561 -11.25 -11.42 -9.00
N ARG A 562 -12.40 -11.44 -8.33
CA ARG A 562 -13.70 -11.82 -8.92
C ARG A 562 -13.68 -13.18 -9.63
N GLY A 563 -12.96 -14.12 -9.07
CA GLY A 563 -12.83 -15.46 -9.65
C GLY A 563 -11.84 -15.57 -10.82
N GLU A 564 -11.26 -14.45 -11.28
CA GLU A 564 -10.23 -14.43 -12.31
C GLU A 564 -8.83 -14.40 -11.70
N GLU A 565 -7.92 -15.21 -12.25
CA GLU A 565 -6.50 -15.13 -11.91
C GLU A 565 -5.90 -13.86 -12.53
N VAL A 566 -5.63 -12.84 -11.71
CA VAL A 566 -5.07 -11.54 -12.15
C VAL A 566 -3.56 -11.45 -11.97
N TYR A 567 -2.99 -12.32 -11.15
CA TYR A 567 -1.55 -12.46 -10.98
C TYR A 567 -1.20 -13.91 -10.65
N ARG A 568 -0.15 -14.41 -11.27
CA ARG A 568 0.48 -15.69 -10.91
C ARG A 568 2.00 -15.53 -10.97
N LYS A 569 2.65 -15.83 -9.85
CA LYS A 569 4.11 -15.81 -9.79
C LYS A 569 4.69 -16.81 -10.79
N ASP A 570 5.61 -16.34 -11.63
CA ASP A 570 6.37 -17.21 -12.52
C ASP A 570 7.40 -18.01 -11.70
N ALA A 571 7.15 -19.30 -11.54
CA ALA A 571 8.04 -20.20 -10.80
C ALA A 571 9.42 -20.37 -11.48
N SER A 572 9.54 -20.01 -12.76
CA SER A 572 10.81 -20.07 -13.50
C SER A 572 11.73 -18.88 -13.19
N VAL A 573 11.19 -17.80 -12.63
CA VAL A 573 11.95 -16.60 -12.24
C VAL A 573 12.22 -16.67 -10.74
N PRO A 574 13.45 -17.00 -10.31
CA PRO A 574 13.79 -16.99 -8.90
C PRO A 574 13.74 -15.55 -8.38
N THR A 575 13.02 -15.36 -7.29
CA THR A 575 12.93 -14.07 -6.61
C THR A 575 13.86 -14.10 -5.41
N VAL A 576 14.79 -13.17 -5.35
CA VAL A 576 15.59 -12.94 -4.16
C VAL A 576 15.03 -11.73 -3.43
N MET A 577 14.68 -11.92 -2.18
CA MET A 577 14.18 -10.84 -1.32
C MET A 577 15.22 -10.52 -0.24
N TRP A 578 15.44 -9.24 -0.03
CA TRP A 578 16.29 -8.73 1.03
C TRP A 578 15.53 -7.63 1.79
N ASN A 579 15.35 -7.83 3.09
CA ASN A 579 14.57 -6.92 3.94
C ASN A 579 13.17 -6.58 3.38
N GLY A 580 12.50 -7.57 2.78
CA GLY A 580 11.17 -7.40 2.19
C GLY A 580 11.15 -6.71 0.83
N LEU A 581 12.30 -6.44 0.24
CA LEU A 581 12.41 -5.89 -1.11
C LEU A 581 12.81 -6.96 -2.11
N VAL A 582 12.13 -6.99 -3.24
CA VAL A 582 12.56 -7.78 -4.41
C VAL A 582 13.83 -7.16 -4.93
N GLN A 583 14.88 -7.97 -5.04
CA GLN A 583 16.16 -7.54 -5.58
C GLN A 583 16.19 -7.75 -7.09
N SER A 584 16.40 -6.67 -7.84
CA SER A 584 16.71 -6.72 -9.26
C SER A 584 18.20 -6.93 -9.46
N PHE A 585 18.55 -7.83 -10.37
CA PHE A 585 19.94 -8.14 -10.70
C PHE A 585 20.25 -7.72 -12.13
N ASN A 586 21.36 -7.02 -12.33
CA ASN A 586 21.83 -6.62 -13.66
C ASN A 586 22.28 -7.82 -14.51
N ASN A 587 22.67 -8.92 -13.87
CA ASN A 587 23.08 -10.14 -14.51
C ASN A 587 22.09 -11.26 -14.23
N LYS A 588 21.93 -12.17 -15.18
CA LYS A 588 21.01 -13.30 -15.08
C LYS A 588 21.40 -14.21 -13.92
N LEU A 589 20.44 -14.58 -13.09
CA LEU A 589 20.64 -15.58 -12.04
C LEU A 589 20.96 -16.94 -12.64
N VAL A 590 21.89 -17.68 -12.02
CA VAL A 590 22.20 -19.07 -12.39
C VAL A 590 21.50 -19.99 -11.38
N VAL A 591 20.59 -20.82 -11.87
CA VAL A 591 19.79 -21.74 -11.05
C VAL A 591 20.23 -23.16 -11.32
N GLU A 592 20.55 -23.90 -10.27
CA GLU A 592 20.82 -25.32 -10.28
C GLU A 592 19.89 -26.02 -9.26
N PRO A 593 19.59 -27.32 -9.39
CA PRO A 593 18.72 -27.99 -8.43
C PRO A 593 19.19 -27.79 -6.98
N GLY A 594 18.36 -27.12 -6.17
CA GLY A 594 18.64 -26.80 -4.76
C GLY A 594 19.69 -25.70 -4.54
N LYS A 595 20.08 -24.94 -5.56
CA LYS A 595 21.05 -23.85 -5.45
C LYS A 595 20.69 -22.68 -6.36
N ILE A 596 20.80 -21.48 -5.84
CA ILE A 596 20.69 -20.23 -6.58
C ILE A 596 22.03 -19.51 -6.49
N TRP A 597 22.60 -19.17 -7.64
CA TRP A 597 23.82 -18.39 -7.73
C TRP A 597 23.46 -16.97 -8.15
N VAL A 598 23.83 -16.01 -7.34
CA VAL A 598 23.51 -14.59 -7.56
C VAL A 598 24.78 -13.85 -7.97
N PRO A 599 24.70 -12.89 -8.91
CA PRO A 599 25.88 -12.11 -9.31
C PRO A 599 26.51 -11.40 -8.11
N LEU A 600 27.81 -11.66 -7.85
CA LEU A 600 28.49 -11.17 -6.65
C LEU A 600 28.48 -9.64 -6.55
N ASN A 601 28.73 -8.97 -7.67
CA ASN A 601 28.74 -7.51 -7.68
C ASN A 601 27.36 -6.92 -7.36
N ASP A 602 26.28 -7.56 -7.82
CA ASP A 602 24.93 -7.11 -7.53
C ASP A 602 24.61 -7.24 -6.03
N ILE A 603 25.09 -8.33 -5.37
CA ILE A 603 24.93 -8.51 -3.92
C ILE A 603 25.76 -7.47 -3.15
N VAL A 604 27.05 -7.37 -3.45
CA VAL A 604 27.98 -6.49 -2.72
C VAL A 604 27.56 -5.03 -2.85
N ASN A 605 27.13 -4.62 -4.04
CA ASN A 605 26.66 -3.26 -4.28
C ASN A 605 25.30 -2.99 -3.60
N GLY A 606 24.41 -3.99 -3.60
CA GLY A 606 23.08 -3.84 -2.97
C GLY A 606 23.10 -3.77 -1.43
N ILE A 607 24.14 -4.28 -0.77
CA ILE A 607 24.25 -4.30 0.70
C ILE A 607 25.47 -3.53 1.26
N SER A 608 26.17 -2.79 0.41
CA SER A 608 27.38 -2.02 0.79
C SER A 608 28.42 -2.87 1.56
N ALA A 609 28.62 -4.10 1.13
CA ALA A 609 29.56 -5.02 1.78
C ALA A 609 30.94 -4.98 1.11
N GLU A 610 31.98 -5.19 1.91
CA GLU A 610 33.33 -5.38 1.38
C GLU A 610 33.51 -6.80 0.83
N LYS A 611 34.20 -6.94 -0.29
CA LYS A 611 34.55 -8.24 -0.86
C LYS A 611 36.07 -8.46 -0.95
N ARG A 612 36.46 -9.71 -0.73
CA ARG A 612 37.84 -10.17 -0.96
C ARG A 612 37.80 -11.57 -1.56
N THR A 613 38.38 -11.74 -2.74
CA THR A 613 38.48 -13.07 -3.39
C THR A 613 39.56 -13.90 -2.75
N GLU A 614 39.24 -15.12 -2.34
CA GLU A 614 40.16 -16.11 -1.74
C GLU A 614 40.05 -17.47 -2.45
N GLY A 615 40.78 -17.66 -3.55
CA GLY A 615 40.74 -18.89 -4.37
C GLY A 615 39.38 -19.06 -5.05
N SER A 616 38.68 -20.18 -4.77
CA SER A 616 37.34 -20.48 -5.28
C SER A 616 36.21 -19.98 -4.37
N SER A 617 36.50 -19.06 -3.49
CA SER A 617 35.53 -18.47 -2.55
C SER A 617 35.71 -16.96 -2.49
N VAL A 618 34.63 -16.25 -2.11
CA VAL A 618 34.65 -14.83 -1.81
C VAL A 618 34.29 -14.64 -0.34
N LEU A 619 35.07 -13.82 0.33
CA LEU A 619 34.75 -13.31 1.66
C LEU A 619 33.93 -12.03 1.50
N VAL A 620 32.68 -12.06 1.94
CA VAL A 620 31.79 -10.89 2.00
C VAL A 620 31.74 -10.40 3.43
N THR A 621 32.10 -9.14 3.67
CA THR A 621 32.12 -8.53 4.99
C THR A 621 31.08 -7.41 5.06
N LEU A 622 30.18 -7.52 6.03
CA LEU A 622 29.18 -6.50 6.33
C LEU A 622 29.19 -6.22 7.85
N ASP A 623 29.26 -4.99 8.25
CA ASP A 623 29.27 -4.57 9.67
C ASP A 623 30.31 -5.33 10.53
N GLY A 624 31.50 -5.57 9.97
CA GLY A 624 32.57 -6.29 10.64
C GLY A 624 32.37 -7.80 10.78
N LYS A 625 31.28 -8.36 10.26
CA LYS A 625 31.04 -9.80 10.18
C LYS A 625 31.36 -10.30 8.77
N SER A 626 32.15 -11.36 8.66
CA SER A 626 32.54 -11.92 7.37
C SER A 626 31.96 -13.31 7.17
N VAL A 627 31.42 -13.53 5.96
CA VAL A 627 30.94 -14.84 5.49
C VAL A 627 31.76 -15.26 4.27
N LYS A 628 32.24 -16.47 4.28
CA LYS A 628 32.96 -17.06 3.16
C LYS A 628 31.99 -17.85 2.28
N LEU A 629 31.80 -17.40 1.05
CA LEU A 629 30.86 -17.99 0.08
C LEU A 629 31.64 -18.70 -1.04
N PRO A 630 31.29 -19.93 -1.43
CA PRO A 630 31.84 -20.55 -2.62
C PRO A 630 31.39 -19.78 -3.87
N VAL A 631 32.24 -19.70 -4.87
CA VAL A 631 32.01 -18.93 -6.09
C VAL A 631 32.07 -19.83 -7.33
N LYS A 632 31.14 -19.58 -8.26
CA LYS A 632 31.16 -20.12 -9.62
C LYS A 632 31.29 -18.96 -10.60
N THR A 633 32.19 -19.07 -11.58
CA THR A 633 32.32 -18.08 -12.66
C THR A 633 31.60 -18.55 -13.91
N VAL A 634 30.72 -17.74 -14.45
CA VAL A 634 29.99 -17.98 -15.71
C VAL A 634 30.11 -16.72 -16.57
N ASP A 635 30.61 -16.89 -17.80
CA ASP A 635 30.82 -15.79 -18.75
C ASP A 635 31.59 -14.58 -18.19
N GLY A 636 32.56 -14.84 -17.29
CA GLY A 636 33.38 -13.80 -16.66
C GLY A 636 32.75 -13.12 -15.43
N VAL A 637 31.53 -13.48 -15.06
CA VAL A 637 30.83 -12.97 -13.86
C VAL A 637 30.98 -13.98 -12.73
N GLU A 638 31.31 -13.48 -11.52
CA GLU A 638 31.41 -14.28 -10.31
C GLU A 638 30.04 -14.39 -9.61
N TYR A 639 29.63 -15.61 -9.30
CA TYR A 639 28.38 -15.94 -8.65
C TYR A 639 28.65 -16.68 -7.33
N PRO A 640 28.48 -16.09 -6.16
CA PRO A 640 28.49 -16.81 -4.91
C PRO A 640 27.20 -17.62 -4.72
N LEU A 641 27.32 -18.72 -4.00
CA LEU A 641 26.18 -19.49 -3.54
C LEU A 641 25.59 -18.80 -2.30
N ILE A 642 24.34 -18.43 -2.35
CA ILE A 642 23.59 -17.86 -1.24
C ILE A 642 22.73 -18.93 -0.59
#